data_cea5b5a60cfb1e97a83aebdc10f057e9
#
_entry.id   cea5b5a60cfb1e97a83aebdc10f057e9
#
_cell.length_a   1.000
_cell.length_b   1.000
_cell.length_c   1.000
_cell.angle_alpha   90.00
_cell.angle_beta   90.00
_cell.angle_gamma   90.00
#
_symmetry.space_group_name_H-M   'P 1'
#
loop_
_entity.id
_entity.type
_entity.pdbx_description
1 polymer ?
#
loop_
_entity_poly.entity_id
_entity_poly.type
_entity_poly.pdbx_seq_one_letter_code
_entity_poly.pdbx_strand_id
1 'polypeptide(L)'
;MHSLCKPVKLYLFVLITSLTAIIPGCIVPKKYQQNKPFVYSTNINIQGNLPVSEKADLKLKLENQLDDSLKTVLKTVFPGIRFLVKPPVFDTAAALRSVIFMNNLLHAQGYYKSTITWDSSITIKEKQQRASVNFTVVPGKSYKFDSVNYRLQDSALQMLALSRRNGSLLKKGQPYSVDIISAEMDRLVELFRNNGYYKFSRDDLNAERDTVFSALINPSLDPFEQLRLLQQARSRQQNPVMNVTIQLRNPDAVSHFRKYYIRNVNIYPDLGLLDDSASAPKYDSVTVNGIHIFSRYNKFKPEFIASKSSLQPGSLFRLRNSARTYTNFTQLNTFIQVTIEMIELQDSSARVDAVIKMYPSVKQDLSVTADASYNTGDIIATGDLFGVGLNFGLNNHNVAKQAIQSSTNLRTGVEVNLGSNFIQTFQTSLSHSYTFPRLIVPDFILRHIKTDSLRTQRTLLNFNGAYTDRKDFYSLKSLNVSLAYQATKSRRLRKSHTWYFSPLNVEYVLLNPRDQLKLLLDSVPNLQFSFNTGLVISSILGYNYIQTGTDGAKKNDFRIGLEESGGLTGMIKTLDRDANLYRFVKIDADFKHYINYKKSALVFRLYGGIGVPYGRDKDGVREQQLPFFKSFYAGGPYSMRAWQVRQLGIGSSPYFDTAVNARNVDRFGDIQLEGNIEYRFNLGTLFNVVKLKSALFTDIGNIWYRTTQGNPKYIGADFNINKLYTDIAVGAGTSLRADFDYFLIRFDWAYKLKDPVYSNDNYGWFHDVQLLKGQFQLGINYPF
;
A
#
# COMPACT_ATOMS: atom_id res chain seq x y z
N MET A 1 26.73 -12.16 -44.78
CA MET A 1 25.45 -11.41 -44.87
C MET A 1 24.50 -11.55 -43.67
N HIS A 2 24.85 -12.32 -42.63
CA HIS A 2 23.98 -12.54 -41.46
C HIS A 2 24.18 -11.55 -40.27
N SER A 3 25.24 -10.75 -40.25
CA SER A 3 25.57 -9.87 -39.11
C SER A 3 24.97 -8.45 -39.17
N LEU A 4 24.50 -8.00 -40.33
CA LEU A 4 23.94 -6.65 -40.54
C LEU A 4 22.43 -6.54 -40.24
N CYS A 5 21.72 -7.66 -40.01
CA CYS A 5 20.28 -7.65 -39.80
C CYS A 5 19.84 -7.47 -38.31
N LYS A 6 20.76 -7.60 -37.37
CA LYS A 6 20.44 -7.50 -35.90
C LYS A 6 20.14 -6.07 -35.42
N PRO A 7 20.88 -5.01 -35.79
CA PRO A 7 20.59 -3.64 -35.35
C PRO A 7 19.29 -3.07 -35.94
N VAL A 8 18.94 -3.44 -37.20
CA VAL A 8 17.72 -2.93 -37.86
C VAL A 8 16.45 -3.38 -37.15
N LYS A 9 16.42 -4.58 -36.55
CA LYS A 9 15.26 -5.09 -35.82
C LYS A 9 15.07 -4.36 -34.47
N LEU A 10 16.16 -3.96 -33.81
CA LEU A 10 16.12 -3.15 -32.60
C LEU A 10 15.63 -1.73 -32.86
N TYR A 11 16.10 -1.11 -33.95
CA TYR A 11 15.63 0.22 -34.37
C TYR A 11 14.16 0.19 -34.76
N LEU A 12 13.67 -0.90 -35.41
CA LEU A 12 12.27 -1.05 -35.75
C LEU A 12 11.38 -1.25 -34.48
N PHE A 13 11.84 -2.00 -33.52
CA PHE A 13 11.12 -2.17 -32.22
C PHE A 13 11.06 -0.87 -31.43
N VAL A 14 12.18 -0.16 -31.30
CA VAL A 14 12.24 1.17 -30.67
C VAL A 14 11.43 2.18 -31.47
N LEU A 15 11.42 2.10 -32.80
CA LEU A 15 10.62 2.96 -33.68
C LEU A 15 9.11 2.69 -33.53
N ILE A 16 8.69 1.42 -33.46
CA ILE A 16 7.27 1.06 -33.27
C ILE A 16 6.79 1.45 -31.84
N THR A 17 7.61 1.24 -30.82
CA THR A 17 7.27 1.65 -29.44
C THR A 17 7.31 3.17 -29.26
N SER A 18 8.22 3.87 -29.93
CA SER A 18 8.26 5.33 -29.96
C SER A 18 7.14 5.92 -30.84
N LEU A 19 6.76 5.28 -31.95
CA LEU A 19 5.68 5.72 -32.81
C LEU A 19 4.30 5.63 -32.11
N THR A 20 4.09 4.64 -31.26
CA THR A 20 2.86 4.55 -30.42
C THR A 20 2.82 5.62 -29.31
N ALA A 21 3.96 6.12 -28.87
CA ALA A 21 4.08 7.20 -27.90
C ALA A 21 3.90 8.62 -28.51
N ILE A 22 4.07 8.77 -29.83
CA ILE A 22 4.10 10.07 -30.53
C ILE A 22 2.87 10.31 -31.42
N ILE A 23 1.86 9.44 -31.43
CA ILE A 23 0.63 9.72 -32.17
C ILE A 23 -0.05 10.92 -31.51
N PRO A 24 -0.05 12.14 -32.14
CA PRO A 24 -0.81 13.27 -31.62
C PRO A 24 -2.26 12.89 -31.61
N GLY A 25 -2.79 12.66 -30.39
CA GLY A 25 -4.15 12.17 -30.23
C GLY A 25 -5.16 13.13 -30.84
N CYS A 26 -5.95 12.67 -31.79
CA CYS A 26 -7.04 13.44 -32.36
C CYS A 26 -8.12 13.67 -31.29
N ILE A 27 -8.42 14.94 -30.96
CA ILE A 27 -9.50 15.30 -30.04
C ILE A 27 -10.76 15.57 -30.84
N VAL A 28 -11.77 14.72 -30.67
CA VAL A 28 -13.06 14.82 -31.35
C VAL A 28 -14.13 15.34 -30.37
N PRO A 29 -14.67 16.54 -30.59
CA PRO A 29 -15.76 17.07 -29.76
C PRO A 29 -17.06 16.30 -29.98
N LYS A 30 -17.76 15.92 -28.87
CA LYS A 30 -19.06 15.27 -28.89
C LYS A 30 -20.08 16.02 -28.03
N LYS A 31 -21.34 16.15 -28.53
CA LYS A 31 -22.44 16.77 -27.78
C LYS A 31 -22.18 18.23 -27.38
N TYR A 32 -21.60 19.03 -28.28
CA TYR A 32 -21.42 20.49 -28.10
C TYR A 32 -22.65 21.25 -28.61
N GLN A 33 -22.88 22.49 -28.11
CA GLN A 33 -23.92 23.38 -28.62
C GLN A 33 -23.52 23.90 -30.02
N GLN A 34 -24.41 23.73 -30.99
CA GLN A 34 -24.21 24.25 -32.35
C GLN A 34 -24.32 25.80 -32.34
N ASN A 35 -23.58 26.43 -33.23
CA ASN A 35 -23.55 27.89 -33.45
C ASN A 35 -23.13 28.73 -32.25
N LYS A 36 -22.52 28.11 -31.21
CA LYS A 36 -21.89 28.83 -30.09
C LYS A 36 -20.47 28.37 -29.91
N PRO A 37 -19.52 29.27 -29.55
CA PRO A 37 -18.14 28.87 -29.22
C PRO A 37 -18.17 28.01 -27.96
N PHE A 38 -17.45 26.88 -28.01
CA PHE A 38 -17.28 25.97 -26.87
C PHE A 38 -15.82 25.85 -26.49
N VAL A 39 -15.53 25.63 -25.19
CA VAL A 39 -14.19 25.48 -24.68
C VAL A 39 -13.56 24.19 -25.22
N TYR A 40 -12.56 24.32 -26.06
CA TYR A 40 -11.79 23.22 -26.64
C TYR A 40 -10.57 22.86 -25.80
N SER A 41 -9.85 23.88 -25.31
CA SER A 41 -8.71 23.72 -24.43
C SER A 41 -8.56 24.89 -23.48
N THR A 42 -8.07 24.62 -22.26
CA THR A 42 -7.68 25.62 -21.30
C THR A 42 -6.23 25.33 -20.89
N ASN A 43 -5.35 26.30 -21.06
CA ASN A 43 -3.93 26.18 -20.78
C ASN A 43 -3.52 27.20 -19.71
N ILE A 44 -2.66 26.75 -18.77
CA ILE A 44 -2.04 27.65 -17.79
C ILE A 44 -0.53 27.62 -18.03
N ASN A 45 0.04 28.78 -18.37
CA ASN A 45 1.46 28.96 -18.57
C ASN A 45 2.05 29.78 -17.41
N ILE A 46 2.96 29.18 -16.64
CA ILE A 46 3.61 29.85 -15.53
C ILE A 46 4.97 30.38 -16.01
N GLN A 47 5.10 31.68 -16.02
CA GLN A 47 6.36 32.40 -16.34
C GLN A 47 7.13 32.74 -15.06
N GLY A 48 8.45 32.83 -15.16
CA GLY A 48 9.33 33.19 -14.04
C GLY A 48 10.30 32.08 -13.64
N ASN A 49 11.23 32.40 -12.75
CA ASN A 49 12.36 31.53 -12.37
C ASN A 49 12.03 30.68 -11.15
N LEU A 50 11.06 29.76 -11.30
CA LEU A 50 10.70 28.78 -10.27
C LEU A 50 11.35 27.41 -10.58
N PRO A 51 11.73 26.62 -9.58
CA PRO A 51 12.15 25.23 -9.77
C PRO A 51 11.09 24.42 -10.53
N VAL A 52 11.52 23.50 -11.38
CA VAL A 52 10.61 22.72 -12.25
C VAL A 52 9.53 21.97 -11.43
N SER A 53 9.90 21.41 -10.29
CA SER A 53 8.98 20.71 -9.39
C SER A 53 7.93 21.64 -8.78
N GLU A 54 8.34 22.85 -8.36
CA GLU A 54 7.44 23.85 -7.78
C GLU A 54 6.49 24.42 -8.84
N LYS A 55 7.00 24.65 -10.05
CA LYS A 55 6.20 25.09 -11.20
C LYS A 55 5.13 24.06 -11.58
N ALA A 56 5.47 22.77 -11.55
CA ALA A 56 4.53 21.70 -11.84
C ALA A 56 3.44 21.58 -10.76
N ASP A 57 3.81 21.68 -9.47
CA ASP A 57 2.85 21.65 -8.34
C ASP A 57 1.92 22.87 -8.38
N LEU A 58 2.49 24.06 -8.59
CA LEU A 58 1.70 25.29 -8.69
C LEU A 58 0.72 25.25 -9.86
N LYS A 59 1.14 24.74 -11.03
CA LYS A 59 0.27 24.57 -12.19
C LYS A 59 -0.91 23.66 -11.87
N LEU A 60 -0.66 22.55 -11.19
CA LEU A 60 -1.68 21.60 -10.77
C LEU A 60 -2.72 22.25 -9.85
N LYS A 61 -2.25 23.04 -8.88
CA LYS A 61 -3.11 23.78 -7.95
C LYS A 61 -3.95 24.83 -8.65
N LEU A 62 -3.36 25.56 -9.60
CA LEU A 62 -4.04 26.57 -10.40
C LEU A 62 -5.11 25.96 -11.34
N GLU A 63 -4.82 24.81 -11.95
CA GLU A 63 -5.81 24.08 -12.77
C GLU A 63 -7.09 23.72 -11.98
N ASN A 64 -6.97 23.46 -10.68
CA ASN A 64 -8.11 23.20 -9.82
C ASN A 64 -8.96 24.45 -9.51
N GLN A 65 -8.38 25.65 -9.70
CA GLN A 65 -9.05 26.93 -9.48
C GLN A 65 -9.80 27.45 -10.72
N LEU A 66 -9.74 26.73 -11.84
CA LEU A 66 -10.56 27.07 -13.01
C LEU A 66 -12.04 26.95 -12.67
N ASP A 67 -12.83 27.89 -13.17
CA ASP A 67 -14.29 27.79 -13.17
C ASP A 67 -14.74 26.53 -13.92
N ASP A 68 -15.80 25.87 -13.48
CA ASP A 68 -16.25 24.61 -14.07
C ASP A 68 -16.61 24.76 -15.55
N SER A 69 -17.06 25.96 -15.96
CA SER A 69 -17.33 26.30 -17.36
C SER A 69 -16.08 26.42 -18.24
N LEU A 70 -14.87 26.33 -17.67
CA LEU A 70 -13.60 26.26 -18.41
C LEU A 70 -12.93 24.90 -18.30
N LYS A 71 -13.48 23.97 -17.51
CA LYS A 71 -12.95 22.62 -17.37
C LYS A 71 -13.47 21.72 -18.47
N THR A 72 -12.56 21.13 -19.22
CA THR A 72 -12.91 20.20 -20.30
C THR A 72 -12.77 18.75 -19.86
N VAL A 73 -13.76 17.92 -20.19
CA VAL A 73 -13.74 16.49 -19.90
C VAL A 73 -13.29 15.73 -21.15
N LEU A 74 -12.05 15.25 -21.11
CA LEU A 74 -11.49 14.39 -22.17
C LEU A 74 -11.64 12.92 -21.79
N LYS A 75 -12.39 12.15 -22.58
CA LYS A 75 -12.47 10.68 -22.47
C LYS A 75 -11.61 10.05 -23.56
N THR A 76 -10.64 9.25 -23.16
CA THR A 76 -9.83 8.44 -24.10
C THR A 76 -10.57 7.13 -24.37
N VAL A 77 -10.86 6.83 -25.62
CA VAL A 77 -11.57 5.61 -26.02
C VAL A 77 -10.59 4.61 -26.66
N PHE A 78 -9.60 5.12 -27.36
CA PHE A 78 -8.49 4.33 -27.92
C PHE A 78 -7.17 5.10 -27.79
N PRO A 79 -6.01 4.44 -27.75
CA PRO A 79 -4.73 5.14 -27.85
C PRO A 79 -4.73 6.03 -29.10
N GLY A 80 -4.53 7.34 -28.88
CA GLY A 80 -4.54 8.34 -29.97
C GLY A 80 -5.90 8.97 -30.29
N ILE A 81 -7.05 8.48 -29.78
CA ILE A 81 -8.37 9.10 -30.00
C ILE A 81 -8.99 9.51 -28.68
N ARG A 82 -9.17 10.82 -28.48
CA ARG A 82 -9.81 11.42 -27.29
C ARG A 82 -11.10 12.10 -27.70
N PHE A 83 -12.16 11.85 -26.95
CA PHE A 83 -13.41 12.57 -27.10
C PHE A 83 -13.51 13.68 -26.06
N LEU A 84 -13.76 14.89 -26.56
CA LEU A 84 -14.14 16.02 -25.72
C LEU A 84 -15.66 15.92 -25.52
N VAL A 85 -16.08 15.52 -24.33
CA VAL A 85 -17.48 15.18 -24.02
C VAL A 85 -18.20 16.35 -23.40
N LYS A 86 -19.31 16.80 -24.03
CA LYS A 86 -20.14 17.92 -23.59
C LYS A 86 -19.30 19.14 -23.19
N PRO A 87 -18.46 19.69 -24.09
CA PRO A 87 -17.68 20.86 -23.76
C PRO A 87 -18.62 22.02 -23.41
N PRO A 88 -18.31 22.80 -22.36
CA PRO A 88 -19.12 23.94 -21.99
C PRO A 88 -19.01 25.05 -23.05
N VAL A 89 -20.07 25.86 -23.15
CA VAL A 89 -20.02 27.07 -23.95
C VAL A 89 -19.03 28.05 -23.35
N PHE A 90 -18.22 28.68 -24.19
CA PHE A 90 -17.24 29.63 -23.73
C PHE A 90 -17.91 30.90 -23.22
N ASP A 91 -17.58 31.27 -21.97
CA ASP A 91 -18.05 32.47 -21.30
C ASP A 91 -16.85 33.26 -20.75
N THR A 92 -16.74 34.53 -21.13
CA THR A 92 -15.67 35.43 -20.66
C THR A 92 -15.77 35.70 -19.15
N ALA A 93 -16.97 35.68 -18.57
CA ALA A 93 -17.16 35.84 -17.14
C ALA A 93 -16.55 34.68 -16.36
N ALA A 94 -16.57 33.46 -16.90
CA ALA A 94 -15.90 32.29 -16.30
C ALA A 94 -14.37 32.45 -16.29
N ALA A 95 -13.78 33.07 -17.31
CA ALA A 95 -12.36 33.38 -17.33
C ALA A 95 -11.99 34.39 -16.24
N LEU A 96 -12.77 35.44 -16.08
CA LEU A 96 -12.57 36.45 -15.02
C LEU A 96 -12.70 35.84 -13.61
N ARG A 97 -13.71 35.00 -13.36
CA ARG A 97 -13.86 34.28 -12.08
C ARG A 97 -12.63 33.40 -11.83
N SER A 98 -12.14 32.71 -12.85
CA SER A 98 -10.92 31.87 -12.73
C SER A 98 -9.70 32.69 -12.34
N VAL A 99 -9.53 33.90 -12.90
CA VAL A 99 -8.43 34.81 -12.49
C VAL A 99 -8.53 35.15 -11.01
N ILE A 100 -9.74 35.48 -10.51
CA ILE A 100 -9.96 35.78 -9.09
C ILE A 100 -9.58 34.58 -8.21
N PHE A 101 -10.05 33.39 -8.55
CA PHE A 101 -9.76 32.17 -7.78
C PHE A 101 -8.26 31.81 -7.81
N MET A 102 -7.62 31.93 -8.96
CA MET A 102 -6.17 31.71 -9.09
C MET A 102 -5.36 32.74 -8.29
N ASN A 103 -5.75 34.03 -8.29
CA ASN A 103 -5.10 35.06 -7.48
C ASN A 103 -5.25 34.77 -5.98
N ASN A 104 -6.43 34.37 -5.53
CA ASN A 104 -6.66 33.98 -4.13
C ASN A 104 -5.78 32.81 -3.73
N LEU A 105 -5.63 31.82 -4.60
CA LEU A 105 -4.70 30.70 -4.36
C LEU A 105 -3.24 31.19 -4.28
N LEU A 106 -2.80 32.03 -5.20
CA LEU A 106 -1.43 32.57 -5.22
C LEU A 106 -1.14 33.36 -3.93
N HIS A 107 -2.08 34.19 -3.49
CA HIS A 107 -1.95 34.90 -2.21
C HIS A 107 -1.91 33.91 -1.02
N ALA A 108 -2.72 32.87 -1.03
CA ALA A 108 -2.68 31.83 0.00
C ALA A 108 -1.34 31.06 0.04
N GLN A 109 -0.64 30.97 -1.09
CA GLN A 109 0.69 30.38 -1.20
C GLN A 109 1.83 31.40 -1.07
N GLY A 110 1.51 32.66 -0.70
CA GLY A 110 2.50 33.70 -0.43
C GLY A 110 2.98 34.51 -1.64
N TYR A 111 2.34 34.39 -2.79
CA TYR A 111 2.66 35.16 -4.00
C TYR A 111 1.78 36.39 -4.11
N TYR A 112 2.02 37.41 -3.26
CA TYR A 112 1.18 38.62 -3.20
C TYR A 112 1.39 39.59 -4.36
N LYS A 113 2.50 39.51 -5.10
CA LYS A 113 2.80 40.33 -6.28
C LYS A 113 2.60 39.53 -7.57
N SER A 114 1.68 38.61 -7.57
CA SER A 114 1.32 37.82 -8.75
C SER A 114 0.55 38.66 -9.76
N THR A 115 0.78 38.37 -11.04
CA THR A 115 -0.01 38.94 -12.14
C THR A 115 -0.54 37.79 -12.99
N ILE A 116 -1.86 37.83 -13.30
CA ILE A 116 -2.51 36.85 -14.16
C ILE A 116 -3.15 37.62 -15.31
N THR A 117 -2.75 37.30 -16.53
CA THR A 117 -3.39 37.76 -17.76
C THR A 117 -3.99 36.55 -18.45
N TRP A 118 -5.05 36.75 -19.22
CA TRP A 118 -5.64 35.71 -20.04
C TRP A 118 -6.01 36.23 -21.40
N ASP A 119 -6.01 35.35 -22.39
CA ASP A 119 -6.48 35.58 -23.75
C ASP A 119 -7.31 34.39 -24.24
N SER A 120 -8.07 34.59 -25.28
CA SER A 120 -8.82 33.51 -25.92
C SER A 120 -8.75 33.64 -27.44
N SER A 121 -8.63 32.50 -28.11
CA SER A 121 -8.70 32.40 -29.56
C SER A 121 -9.83 31.47 -29.98
N ILE A 122 -10.65 31.87 -30.93
CA ILE A 122 -11.75 31.07 -31.49
C ILE A 122 -11.33 30.63 -32.88
N THR A 123 -11.20 29.33 -33.09
CA THR A 123 -10.86 28.73 -34.38
C THR A 123 -12.10 28.03 -34.94
N ILE A 124 -12.48 28.33 -36.18
CA ILE A 124 -13.58 27.69 -36.87
C ILE A 124 -13.03 26.50 -37.65
N LYS A 125 -13.52 25.28 -37.33
CA LYS A 125 -13.18 24.05 -38.04
C LYS A 125 -14.46 23.25 -38.29
N GLU A 126 -14.77 22.97 -39.56
CA GLU A 126 -15.95 22.14 -39.92
C GLU A 126 -17.26 22.57 -39.19
N LYS A 127 -17.60 23.83 -39.26
CA LYS A 127 -18.77 24.44 -38.55
C LYS A 127 -18.67 24.43 -37.01
N GLN A 128 -17.52 24.05 -36.41
CA GLN A 128 -17.28 24.10 -34.98
C GLN A 128 -16.55 25.39 -34.61
N GLN A 129 -17.03 26.11 -33.64
CA GLN A 129 -16.36 27.28 -33.06
C GLN A 129 -15.59 26.82 -31.79
N ARG A 130 -14.30 26.55 -31.93
CA ARG A 130 -13.44 26.02 -30.86
C ARG A 130 -12.73 27.16 -30.16
N ALA A 131 -13.05 27.40 -28.90
CA ALA A 131 -12.40 28.40 -28.07
C ALA A 131 -11.21 27.75 -27.30
N SER A 132 -10.03 28.32 -27.45
CA SER A 132 -8.85 28.00 -26.64
C SER A 132 -8.58 29.16 -25.69
N VAL A 133 -8.52 28.89 -24.38
CA VAL A 133 -8.31 29.89 -23.34
C VAL A 133 -6.92 29.66 -22.74
N ASN A 134 -6.10 30.72 -22.72
CA ASN A 134 -4.75 30.67 -22.21
C ASN A 134 -4.60 31.65 -21.04
N PHE A 135 -4.17 31.15 -19.91
CA PHE A 135 -3.80 31.96 -18.75
C PHE A 135 -2.28 32.06 -18.66
N THR A 136 -1.77 33.27 -18.58
CA THR A 136 -0.34 33.55 -18.31
C THR A 136 -0.22 34.04 -16.88
N VAL A 137 0.48 33.26 -16.05
CA VAL A 137 0.66 33.51 -14.63
C VAL A 137 2.12 33.86 -14.35
N VAL A 138 2.33 35.03 -13.77
CA VAL A 138 3.64 35.49 -13.27
C VAL A 138 3.54 35.57 -11.75
N PRO A 139 4.01 34.53 -10.99
CA PRO A 139 3.79 34.46 -9.54
C PRO A 139 4.54 35.54 -8.76
N GLY A 140 5.71 36.00 -9.26
CA GLY A 140 6.62 36.87 -8.51
C GLY A 140 7.40 36.08 -7.44
N LYS A 141 7.94 36.79 -6.44
CA LYS A 141 8.67 36.18 -5.31
C LYS A 141 7.71 35.73 -4.23
N SER A 142 7.89 34.50 -3.72
CA SER A 142 7.14 33.98 -2.60
C SER A 142 7.63 34.59 -1.28
N TYR A 143 6.71 34.97 -0.41
CA TYR A 143 6.99 35.35 0.96
C TYR A 143 7.49 34.16 1.78
N LYS A 144 8.35 34.41 2.77
CA LYS A 144 8.87 33.40 3.70
C LYS A 144 8.52 33.78 5.14
N PHE A 145 8.32 32.80 6.01
CA PHE A 145 8.15 33.08 7.44
C PHE A 145 9.45 33.66 8.02
N ASP A 146 9.35 34.77 8.75
CA ASP A 146 10.45 35.36 9.51
C ASP A 146 10.34 35.09 11.00
N SER A 147 9.28 35.59 11.65
CA SER A 147 8.98 35.31 13.04
C SER A 147 7.63 34.59 13.19
N VAL A 148 7.60 33.67 14.12
CA VAL A 148 6.37 32.95 14.52
C VAL A 148 6.19 33.11 16.03
N ASN A 149 5.12 33.76 16.42
CA ASN A 149 4.82 34.07 17.81
C ASN A 149 3.49 33.48 18.23
N TYR A 150 3.37 33.11 19.51
CA TYR A 150 2.12 32.77 20.15
C TYR A 150 1.78 33.86 21.16
N ARG A 151 0.62 34.47 21.05
CA ARG A 151 0.08 35.48 21.98
C ARG A 151 -1.26 34.99 22.49
N LEU A 152 -1.20 33.97 23.34
CA LEU A 152 -2.38 33.44 23.99
C LEU A 152 -2.52 34.13 25.32
N GLN A 153 -3.61 34.87 25.52
CA GLN A 153 -3.82 35.69 26.76
C GLN A 153 -4.01 34.82 28.02
N ASP A 154 -4.32 33.52 27.87
CA ASP A 154 -4.32 32.57 28.96
C ASP A 154 -2.88 32.06 29.20
N SER A 155 -2.39 32.22 30.44
CA SER A 155 -1.01 31.87 30.82
C SER A 155 -0.71 30.37 30.70
N ALA A 156 -1.69 29.50 30.99
CA ALA A 156 -1.53 28.05 30.94
C ALA A 156 -1.47 27.55 29.49
N LEU A 157 -2.32 28.08 28.60
CA LEU A 157 -2.27 27.81 27.16
C LEU A 157 -0.96 28.31 26.53
N GLN A 158 -0.52 29.53 26.93
CA GLN A 158 0.73 30.14 26.46
C GLN A 158 1.93 29.25 26.84
N MET A 159 2.07 28.87 28.12
CA MET A 159 3.16 28.00 28.56
C MET A 159 3.13 26.64 27.83
N LEU A 160 1.95 26.06 27.62
CA LEU A 160 1.80 24.78 26.94
C LEU A 160 2.21 24.88 25.47
N ALA A 161 1.82 25.95 24.76
CA ALA A 161 2.21 26.19 23.37
C ALA A 161 3.74 26.36 23.25
N LEU A 162 4.35 27.14 24.13
CA LEU A 162 5.80 27.37 24.17
C LEU A 162 6.59 26.11 24.52
N SER A 163 6.15 25.31 25.49
CA SER A 163 6.80 24.04 25.87
C SER A 163 6.87 23.03 24.73
N ARG A 164 5.99 23.14 23.73
CA ARG A 164 5.91 22.27 22.55
C ARG A 164 6.27 23.00 21.25
N ARG A 165 6.97 24.13 21.32
CA ARG A 165 7.37 24.93 20.17
C ARG A 165 8.26 24.17 19.17
N ASN A 166 9.10 23.25 19.64
CA ASN A 166 9.93 22.40 18.78
C ASN A 166 9.11 21.56 17.78
N GLY A 167 7.84 21.30 18.10
CA GLY A 167 6.90 20.58 17.22
C GLY A 167 6.14 21.48 16.24
N SER A 168 6.41 22.81 16.22
CA SER A 168 5.74 23.75 15.31
C SER A 168 6.01 23.40 13.83
N LEU A 169 4.97 23.51 13.04
CA LEU A 169 5.02 23.35 11.59
C LEU A 169 5.51 24.61 10.88
N LEU A 170 5.43 25.75 11.57
CA LEU A 170 5.90 27.04 11.07
C LEU A 170 7.39 27.23 11.41
N LYS A 171 8.23 27.27 10.40
CA LYS A 171 9.69 27.42 10.56
C LYS A 171 10.16 28.69 9.84
N LYS A 172 11.08 29.43 10.47
CA LYS A 172 11.74 30.58 9.85
C LYS A 172 12.42 30.21 8.53
N GLY A 173 12.24 31.04 7.51
CA GLY A 173 12.79 30.83 6.16
C GLY A 173 12.01 29.88 5.26
N GLN A 174 11.01 29.18 5.79
CA GLN A 174 10.11 28.33 5.01
C GLN A 174 9.16 29.20 4.16
N PRO A 175 8.81 28.78 2.91
CA PRO A 175 7.79 29.45 2.11
C PRO A 175 6.47 29.63 2.89
N TYR A 176 5.90 30.81 2.79
CA TYR A 176 4.60 31.11 3.39
C TYR A 176 3.50 30.28 2.74
N SER A 177 2.60 29.75 3.55
CA SER A 177 1.38 29.11 3.09
C SER A 177 0.31 29.20 4.18
N VAL A 178 -0.90 29.56 3.80
CA VAL A 178 -2.09 29.55 4.70
C VAL A 178 -2.38 28.14 5.18
N ASP A 179 -2.13 27.12 4.35
CA ASP A 179 -2.34 25.73 4.71
C ASP A 179 -1.45 25.30 5.89
N ILE A 180 -0.19 25.76 5.90
CA ILE A 180 0.76 25.46 6.98
C ILE A 180 0.33 26.18 8.27
N ILE A 181 -0.14 27.43 8.18
CA ILE A 181 -0.68 28.17 9.33
C ILE A 181 -1.91 27.42 9.86
N SER A 182 -2.83 27.01 9.00
CA SER A 182 -4.00 26.23 9.39
C SER A 182 -3.61 24.93 10.09
N ALA A 183 -2.66 24.20 9.53
CA ALA A 183 -2.16 22.95 10.12
C ALA A 183 -1.48 23.17 11.50
N GLU A 184 -0.80 24.31 11.70
CA GLU A 184 -0.23 24.68 12.99
C GLU A 184 -1.30 24.99 14.02
N MET A 185 -2.37 25.71 13.61
CA MET A 185 -3.50 25.97 14.51
C MET A 185 -4.22 24.66 14.88
N ASP A 186 -4.40 23.73 13.93
CA ASP A 186 -4.97 22.40 14.20
C ASP A 186 -4.07 21.60 15.18
N ARG A 187 -2.74 21.71 15.03
CA ARG A 187 -1.78 21.11 15.97
C ARG A 187 -1.93 21.69 17.38
N LEU A 188 -2.14 22.99 17.51
CA LEU A 188 -2.38 23.64 18.80
C LEU A 188 -3.72 23.20 19.43
N VAL A 189 -4.78 23.12 18.63
CA VAL A 189 -6.08 22.57 19.08
C VAL A 189 -5.90 21.15 19.61
N GLU A 190 -5.23 20.28 18.83
CA GLU A 190 -4.94 18.91 19.28
C GLU A 190 -4.11 18.91 20.58
N LEU A 191 -3.11 19.78 20.68
CA LEU A 191 -2.29 19.91 21.89
C LEU A 191 -3.13 20.29 23.09
N PHE A 192 -3.97 21.30 22.99
CA PHE A 192 -4.80 21.79 24.09
C PHE A 192 -5.86 20.75 24.49
N ARG A 193 -6.56 20.15 23.52
CA ARG A 193 -7.55 19.09 23.79
C ARG A 193 -6.92 17.84 24.39
N ASN A 194 -5.65 17.57 24.13
CA ASN A 194 -4.91 16.49 24.78
C ASN A 194 -4.45 16.83 26.20
N ASN A 195 -4.58 18.09 26.63
CA ASN A 195 -4.23 18.57 27.96
C ASN A 195 -5.46 19.06 28.76
N GLY A 196 -6.65 18.60 28.39
CA GLY A 196 -7.87 18.79 29.18
C GLY A 196 -8.85 19.83 28.65
N TYR A 197 -8.46 20.65 27.70
CA TYR A 197 -9.30 21.75 27.18
C TYR A 197 -10.33 21.21 26.17
N TYR A 198 -11.38 20.56 26.69
CA TYR A 198 -12.36 19.83 25.87
C TYR A 198 -13.08 20.72 24.84
N LYS A 199 -13.52 21.91 25.26
CA LYS A 199 -14.26 22.85 24.40
C LYS A 199 -13.39 23.59 23.39
N PHE A 200 -12.05 23.59 23.61
CA PHE A 200 -11.16 24.34 22.75
C PHE A 200 -11.25 23.86 21.29
N SER A 201 -11.51 24.79 20.39
CA SER A 201 -11.77 24.55 18.97
C SER A 201 -10.86 25.37 18.06
N ARG A 202 -10.97 25.13 16.77
CA ARG A 202 -10.25 25.93 15.75
C ARG A 202 -10.74 27.38 15.74
N ASP A 203 -12.01 27.60 16.05
CA ASP A 203 -12.63 28.93 16.05
C ASP A 203 -12.12 29.83 17.19
N ASP A 204 -11.53 29.24 18.24
CA ASP A 204 -10.91 29.98 19.33
C ASP A 204 -9.55 30.59 18.95
N LEU A 205 -8.97 30.19 17.80
CA LEU A 205 -7.68 30.69 17.35
C LEU A 205 -7.84 31.61 16.13
N ASN A 206 -6.99 32.64 16.10
CA ASN A 206 -6.79 33.51 14.95
C ASN A 206 -5.28 33.63 14.65
N ALA A 207 -4.94 33.76 13.35
CA ALA A 207 -3.57 34.00 12.92
C ALA A 207 -3.48 35.41 12.31
N GLU A 208 -2.83 36.29 13.01
CA GLU A 208 -2.50 37.62 12.55
C GLU A 208 -1.22 37.55 11.70
N ARG A 209 -1.26 38.22 10.55
CA ARG A 209 -0.17 38.27 9.59
C ARG A 209 0.30 39.71 9.43
N ASP A 210 1.56 39.93 9.63
CA ASP A 210 2.15 41.27 9.53
C ASP A 210 3.33 41.27 8.56
N THR A 211 3.21 42.14 7.57
CA THR A 211 4.28 42.44 6.61
C THR A 211 4.96 43.78 6.96
N VAL A 212 4.38 44.54 7.87
CA VAL A 212 4.83 45.89 8.21
C VAL A 212 5.96 45.81 9.26
N PHE A 213 6.98 46.57 9.00
CA PHE A 213 8.07 46.78 9.95
C PHE A 213 7.57 47.82 11.00
N SER A 214 7.04 47.33 12.10
CA SER A 214 6.45 48.19 13.17
C SER A 214 7.41 49.29 13.66
N ALA A 215 8.71 49.05 13.52
CA ALA A 215 9.75 50.05 13.82
C ALA A 215 9.74 51.27 12.89
N LEU A 216 9.21 51.18 11.67
CA LEU A 216 9.07 52.36 10.75
C LEU A 216 7.93 53.31 11.13
N ILE A 217 7.04 52.89 12.02
CA ILE A 217 5.87 53.68 12.46
C ILE A 217 6.16 54.41 13.79
N ASN A 218 7.32 54.20 14.40
CA ASN A 218 7.68 54.85 15.66
C ASN A 218 8.26 56.26 15.45
N PRO A 219 7.53 57.33 15.78
CA PRO A 219 7.97 58.71 15.51
C PRO A 219 9.11 59.19 16.40
N SER A 220 9.52 58.41 17.39
CA SER A 220 10.58 58.78 18.36
C SER A 220 11.98 58.24 17.96
N LEU A 221 12.17 57.67 16.75
CA LEU A 221 13.45 57.13 16.32
C LEU A 221 14.39 58.21 15.78
N ASP A 222 15.67 58.10 16.15
CA ASP A 222 16.76 58.90 15.59
C ASP A 222 16.80 58.76 14.03
N PRO A 223 17.08 59.84 13.29
CA PRO A 223 17.19 59.86 11.83
C PRO A 223 18.12 58.80 11.25
N PHE A 224 19.23 58.48 11.93
CA PHE A 224 20.16 57.42 11.50
C PHE A 224 19.56 56.03 11.64
N GLU A 225 18.80 55.83 12.68
CA GLU A 225 18.07 54.54 12.91
C GLU A 225 16.94 54.38 11.91
N GLN A 226 16.23 55.47 11.57
CA GLN A 226 15.23 55.47 10.49
C GLN A 226 15.86 55.13 9.14
N LEU A 227 17.03 55.65 8.82
CA LEU A 227 17.75 55.37 7.56
C LEU A 227 18.18 53.88 7.50
N ARG A 228 18.68 53.34 8.61
CA ARG A 228 19.02 51.92 8.73
C ARG A 228 17.82 51.02 8.55
N LEU A 229 16.68 51.37 9.13
CA LEU A 229 15.42 50.65 9.01
C LEU A 229 14.86 50.76 7.59
N LEU A 230 15.01 51.88 6.91
CA LEU A 230 14.67 52.03 5.50
C LEU A 230 15.55 51.15 4.57
N GLN A 231 16.84 51.04 4.86
CA GLN A 231 17.72 50.12 4.14
C GLN A 231 17.36 48.67 4.37
N GLN A 232 16.99 48.27 5.61
CA GLN A 232 16.47 46.97 5.91
C GLN A 232 15.11 46.70 5.24
N ALA A 233 14.25 47.71 5.16
CA ALA A 233 12.97 47.58 4.44
C ALA A 233 13.17 47.38 2.93
N ARG A 234 14.16 48.07 2.32
CA ARG A 234 14.56 47.85 0.93
C ARG A 234 15.13 46.45 0.68
N SER A 235 15.96 45.93 1.58
CA SER A 235 16.46 44.55 1.50
C SER A 235 15.35 43.49 1.65
N ARG A 236 14.32 43.79 2.47
CA ARG A 236 13.13 42.94 2.59
C ARG A 236 12.22 42.97 1.36
N GLN A 237 12.21 44.07 0.59
CA GLN A 237 11.54 44.09 -0.71
C GLN A 237 12.16 43.10 -1.71
N GLN A 238 13.49 42.89 -1.62
CA GLN A 238 14.17 41.87 -2.43
C GLN A 238 13.91 40.44 -1.95
N ASN A 239 13.76 40.24 -0.62
CA ASN A 239 13.45 38.93 0.00
C ASN A 239 12.23 39.11 0.92
N PRO A 240 11.02 39.03 0.38
CA PRO A 240 9.80 39.32 1.15
C PRO A 240 9.59 38.30 2.28
N VAL A 241 9.32 38.81 3.48
CA VAL A 241 9.09 37.99 4.68
C VAL A 241 7.77 38.36 5.36
N MET A 242 7.22 37.41 6.10
CA MET A 242 5.95 37.50 6.80
C MET A 242 6.13 37.09 8.25
N ASN A 243 5.68 37.94 9.18
CA ASN A 243 5.53 37.59 10.58
C ASN A 243 4.14 36.97 10.81
N VAL A 244 4.06 35.95 11.64
CA VAL A 244 2.79 35.31 12.00
C VAL A 244 2.68 35.25 13.50
N THR A 245 1.57 35.78 14.03
CA THR A 245 1.22 35.67 15.44
C THR A 245 -0.09 34.91 15.58
N ILE A 246 -0.06 33.79 16.28
CA ILE A 246 -1.25 33.02 16.60
C ILE A 246 -1.76 33.50 17.97
N GLN A 247 -3.02 33.90 18.03
CA GLN A 247 -3.66 34.47 19.22
C GLN A 247 -5.08 33.91 19.41
N LEU A 248 -5.64 34.10 20.63
CA LEU A 248 -7.04 33.81 20.88
C LEU A 248 -7.93 34.81 20.16
N ARG A 249 -8.99 34.31 19.52
CA ARG A 249 -9.97 35.15 18.83
C ARG A 249 -10.87 35.89 19.83
N ASN A 250 -11.32 35.18 20.86
CA ASN A 250 -12.15 35.71 21.91
C ASN A 250 -11.58 35.30 23.29
N PRO A 251 -10.71 36.14 23.92
CA PRO A 251 -10.11 35.84 25.21
C PRO A 251 -11.13 35.71 26.35
N ASP A 252 -12.29 36.30 26.19
CA ASP A 252 -13.32 36.33 27.25
C ASP A 252 -14.17 35.03 27.27
N ALA A 253 -13.98 34.13 26.34
CA ALA A 253 -14.65 32.83 26.31
C ALA A 253 -14.05 31.87 27.37
N VAL A 254 -14.02 32.24 28.63
CA VAL A 254 -13.36 31.53 29.73
C VAL A 254 -13.81 30.06 29.84
N SER A 255 -15.05 29.75 29.49
CA SER A 255 -15.57 28.37 29.49
C SER A 255 -14.82 27.44 28.55
N HIS A 256 -14.27 27.95 27.41
CA HIS A 256 -13.50 27.19 26.44
C HIS A 256 -12.08 26.88 26.93
N PHE A 257 -11.58 27.65 27.88
CA PHE A 257 -10.21 27.56 28.42
C PHE A 257 -10.13 26.81 29.74
N ARG A 258 -11.22 26.13 30.15
CA ARG A 258 -11.23 25.28 31.34
C ARG A 258 -10.79 23.85 31.01
N LYS A 259 -10.13 23.22 32.00
CA LYS A 259 -9.80 21.79 31.93
C LYS A 259 -10.99 20.96 32.38
N TYR A 260 -11.39 20.00 31.58
CA TYR A 260 -12.49 19.10 31.84
C TYR A 260 -12.00 17.73 32.32
N TYR A 261 -12.75 17.14 33.24
CA TYR A 261 -12.52 15.80 33.77
C TYR A 261 -13.68 14.88 33.39
N ILE A 262 -13.37 13.60 33.19
CA ILE A 262 -14.39 12.59 32.89
C ILE A 262 -15.03 12.18 34.20
N ARG A 263 -16.35 12.39 34.37
CA ARG A 263 -17.07 11.94 35.57
C ARG A 263 -17.41 10.45 35.47
N ASN A 264 -18.21 10.07 34.48
CA ASN A 264 -18.63 8.71 34.24
C ASN A 264 -18.25 8.26 32.82
N VAL A 265 -18.04 6.94 32.65
CA VAL A 265 -17.89 6.30 31.36
C VAL A 265 -18.99 5.24 31.25
N ASN A 266 -19.94 5.48 30.35
CA ASN A 266 -21.11 4.64 30.11
C ASN A 266 -20.96 3.96 28.76
N ILE A 267 -20.96 2.62 28.70
CA ILE A 267 -20.76 1.85 27.49
C ILE A 267 -21.97 0.99 27.20
N TYR A 268 -22.51 1.10 26.00
CA TYR A 268 -23.61 0.30 25.45
C TYR A 268 -23.08 -0.58 24.32
N PRO A 269 -22.67 -1.84 24.62
CA PRO A 269 -21.92 -2.67 23.67
C PRO A 269 -22.78 -3.41 22.65
N ASP A 270 -24.10 -3.46 22.82
CA ASP A 270 -24.97 -4.35 22.05
C ASP A 270 -26.32 -3.71 21.64
N LEU A 271 -26.26 -2.44 21.24
CA LEU A 271 -27.45 -1.73 20.74
C LEU A 271 -27.93 -2.34 19.41
N GLY A 272 -29.27 -2.39 19.22
CA GLY A 272 -29.90 -2.69 17.95
C GLY A 272 -30.05 -1.43 17.08
N LEU A 273 -29.98 -1.56 15.77
CA LEU A 273 -30.16 -0.45 14.83
C LEU A 273 -31.58 0.19 14.88
N LEU A 274 -32.56 -0.51 15.46
CA LEU A 274 -33.96 -0.08 15.56
C LEU A 274 -34.38 0.25 17.01
N ASP A 275 -33.43 0.35 17.93
CA ASP A 275 -33.71 0.54 19.36
C ASP A 275 -34.18 1.96 19.75
N ASP A 276 -34.40 2.86 18.78
CA ASP A 276 -34.88 4.23 19.01
C ASP A 276 -36.40 4.36 19.23
N SER A 277 -37.14 3.25 19.34
CA SER A 277 -38.59 3.28 19.54
C SER A 277 -39.03 3.26 21.00
N ALA A 278 -39.83 4.20 21.31
CA ALA A 278 -40.80 4.58 22.38
C ALA A 278 -40.96 3.74 23.68
N SER A 279 -40.39 2.57 23.84
CA SER A 279 -40.36 1.82 25.10
C SER A 279 -38.94 1.76 25.63
N ALA A 280 -38.69 2.33 26.81
CA ALA A 280 -37.37 2.32 27.45
C ALA A 280 -36.86 0.88 27.60
N PRO A 281 -35.82 0.48 26.84
CA PRO A 281 -35.32 -0.90 26.90
C PRO A 281 -34.70 -1.15 28.28
N LYS A 282 -34.99 -2.29 28.86
CA LYS A 282 -34.37 -2.73 30.11
C LYS A 282 -32.93 -3.15 29.82
N TYR A 283 -31.97 -2.49 30.45
CA TYR A 283 -30.55 -2.83 30.39
C TYR A 283 -30.10 -3.45 31.70
N ASP A 284 -29.35 -4.55 31.59
CA ASP A 284 -28.56 -5.05 32.70
C ASP A 284 -27.30 -4.18 32.82
N SER A 285 -27.03 -3.67 34.03
CA SER A 285 -25.86 -2.81 34.27
C SER A 285 -24.83 -3.52 35.12
N VAL A 286 -23.57 -3.48 34.69
CA VAL A 286 -22.42 -4.01 35.42
C VAL A 286 -21.34 -2.94 35.47
N THR A 287 -20.73 -2.73 36.64
CA THR A 287 -19.61 -1.80 36.79
C THR A 287 -18.31 -2.58 36.88
N VAL A 288 -17.37 -2.24 35.99
CA VAL A 288 -16.03 -2.83 35.95
C VAL A 288 -14.99 -1.71 35.94
N ASN A 289 -14.10 -1.67 36.90
CA ASN A 289 -13.07 -0.62 37.05
C ASN A 289 -13.65 0.82 37.01
N GLY A 290 -14.84 1.05 37.58
CA GLY A 290 -15.55 2.32 37.54
C GLY A 290 -16.26 2.65 36.22
N ILE A 291 -16.17 1.81 35.22
CA ILE A 291 -16.86 1.95 33.94
C ILE A 291 -18.22 1.24 34.03
N HIS A 292 -19.30 1.95 33.69
CA HIS A 292 -20.65 1.40 33.68
C HIS A 292 -20.94 0.80 32.30
N ILE A 293 -21.32 -0.48 32.26
CA ILE A 293 -21.63 -1.22 31.03
C ILE A 293 -23.10 -1.62 31.06
N PHE A 294 -23.85 -1.12 30.08
CA PHE A 294 -25.31 -1.34 29.95
C PHE A 294 -25.54 -2.30 28.79
N SER A 295 -25.84 -3.55 29.07
CA SER A 295 -26.06 -4.60 28.06
C SER A 295 -27.52 -4.99 28.00
N ARG A 296 -28.07 -5.14 26.78
CA ARG A 296 -29.43 -5.64 26.54
C ARG A 296 -29.45 -7.14 26.25
N TYR A 297 -28.49 -7.61 25.48
CA TYR A 297 -28.45 -8.97 24.96
C TYR A 297 -27.27 -9.78 25.50
N ASN A 298 -26.46 -9.20 26.35
CA ASN A 298 -25.26 -9.81 26.92
C ASN A 298 -24.34 -10.47 25.88
N LYS A 299 -24.15 -9.77 24.73
CA LYS A 299 -23.34 -10.27 23.62
C LYS A 299 -21.84 -10.25 23.90
N PHE A 300 -21.38 -9.47 24.88
CA PHE A 300 -19.96 -9.31 25.21
C PHE A 300 -19.72 -9.45 26.70
N LYS A 301 -18.52 -9.93 27.08
CA LYS A 301 -18.09 -9.94 28.50
C LYS A 301 -17.78 -8.53 28.96
N PRO A 302 -18.33 -8.07 30.10
CA PRO A 302 -18.11 -6.72 30.61
C PRO A 302 -16.62 -6.38 30.82
N GLU A 303 -15.83 -7.31 31.36
CA GLU A 303 -14.41 -7.12 31.61
C GLU A 303 -13.62 -6.90 30.32
N PHE A 304 -14.01 -7.61 29.24
CA PHE A 304 -13.41 -7.44 27.93
C PHE A 304 -13.71 -6.06 27.36
N ILE A 305 -14.95 -5.59 27.44
CA ILE A 305 -15.37 -4.26 26.96
C ILE A 305 -14.64 -3.17 27.76
N ALA A 306 -14.63 -3.25 29.09
CA ALA A 306 -13.93 -2.29 29.95
C ALA A 306 -12.43 -2.21 29.61
N SER A 307 -11.78 -3.35 29.33
CA SER A 307 -10.35 -3.42 28.99
C SER A 307 -9.98 -2.69 27.69
N LYS A 308 -10.94 -2.47 26.78
CA LYS A 308 -10.73 -1.77 25.50
C LYS A 308 -10.93 -0.25 25.60
N SER A 309 -11.53 0.24 26.67
CA SER A 309 -11.66 1.68 26.91
C SER A 309 -10.35 2.27 27.42
N SER A 310 -9.93 3.36 26.80
CA SER A 310 -8.83 4.21 27.30
C SER A 310 -9.35 5.44 28.07
N LEU A 311 -10.68 5.60 28.13
CA LEU A 311 -11.36 6.59 28.95
C LEU A 311 -11.57 6.00 30.35
N GLN A 312 -11.20 6.75 31.38
CA GLN A 312 -11.29 6.34 32.78
C GLN A 312 -12.04 7.41 33.59
N PRO A 313 -12.97 7.03 34.45
CA PRO A 313 -13.62 7.96 35.36
C PRO A 313 -12.59 8.70 36.25
N GLY A 314 -12.85 9.95 36.57
CA GLY A 314 -11.97 10.81 37.36
C GLY A 314 -10.74 11.35 36.62
N SER A 315 -10.44 10.85 35.42
CA SER A 315 -9.26 11.27 34.65
C SER A 315 -9.48 12.59 33.90
N LEU A 316 -8.38 13.32 33.68
CA LEU A 316 -8.39 14.50 32.79
C LEU A 316 -8.80 14.10 31.38
N PHE A 317 -9.72 14.86 30.76
CA PHE A 317 -10.07 14.65 29.36
C PHE A 317 -8.84 14.74 28.46
N ARG A 318 -8.70 13.80 27.54
CA ARG A 318 -7.65 13.79 26.51
C ARG A 318 -8.24 13.29 25.19
N LEU A 319 -8.18 14.11 24.16
CA LEU A 319 -8.69 13.76 22.83
C LEU A 319 -8.11 12.43 22.32
N ARG A 320 -6.82 12.20 22.56
CA ARG A 320 -6.14 10.95 22.17
C ARG A 320 -6.74 9.70 22.84
N ASN A 321 -7.26 9.82 24.07
CA ASN A 321 -7.87 8.68 24.77
C ASN A 321 -9.23 8.34 24.17
N SER A 322 -10.02 9.33 23.76
CA SER A 322 -11.26 9.13 23.02
C SER A 322 -10.99 8.50 21.66
N ALA A 323 -10.06 9.05 20.89
CA ALA A 323 -9.66 8.49 19.58
C ALA A 323 -9.10 7.06 19.71
N ARG A 324 -8.36 6.78 20.77
CA ARG A 324 -7.85 5.44 21.06
C ARG A 324 -8.96 4.46 21.40
N THR A 325 -9.91 4.86 22.24
CA THR A 325 -11.08 4.03 22.57
C THR A 325 -11.87 3.70 21.32
N TYR A 326 -12.14 4.69 20.48
CA TYR A 326 -12.79 4.50 19.18
C TYR A 326 -12.03 3.49 18.31
N THR A 327 -10.72 3.68 18.16
CA THR A 327 -9.87 2.79 17.38
C THR A 327 -9.84 1.38 17.95
N ASN A 328 -9.73 1.22 19.27
CA ASN A 328 -9.71 -0.08 19.92
C ASN A 328 -11.00 -0.90 19.61
N PHE A 329 -12.16 -0.24 19.62
CA PHE A 329 -13.42 -0.91 19.32
C PHE A 329 -13.63 -1.17 17.83
N THR A 330 -13.34 -0.20 16.96
CA THR A 330 -13.51 -0.36 15.50
C THR A 330 -12.58 -1.43 14.91
N GLN A 331 -11.38 -1.60 15.45
CA GLN A 331 -10.42 -2.62 15.01
C GLN A 331 -10.80 -4.05 15.42
N LEU A 332 -11.81 -4.23 16.26
CA LEU A 332 -12.33 -5.56 16.58
C LEU A 332 -13.06 -6.20 15.38
N ASN A 333 -13.48 -5.39 14.40
CA ASN A 333 -14.28 -5.82 13.24
C ASN A 333 -15.56 -6.59 13.64
N THR A 334 -16.11 -6.26 14.81
CA THR A 334 -17.29 -6.90 15.39
C THR A 334 -18.45 -5.91 15.49
N PHE A 335 -18.17 -4.63 15.25
CA PHE A 335 -19.15 -3.55 15.31
C PHE A 335 -19.29 -2.91 13.92
N ILE A 336 -20.54 -2.67 13.50
CA ILE A 336 -20.88 -1.91 12.29
C ILE A 336 -20.58 -0.44 12.54
N GLN A 337 -20.93 0.04 13.73
CA GLN A 337 -20.79 1.45 14.11
C GLN A 337 -20.37 1.55 15.58
N VAL A 338 -19.51 2.52 15.86
CA VAL A 338 -19.10 2.93 17.21
C VAL A 338 -19.20 4.45 17.25
N THR A 339 -19.90 5.00 18.25
CA THR A 339 -19.95 6.45 18.51
C THR A 339 -19.48 6.71 19.92
N ILE A 340 -18.78 7.84 20.11
CA ILE A 340 -18.35 8.32 21.43
C ILE A 340 -18.83 9.76 21.56
N GLU A 341 -19.76 9.97 22.46
CA GLU A 341 -20.34 11.27 22.78
C GLU A 341 -19.81 11.72 24.14
N MET A 342 -19.44 12.99 24.26
CA MET A 342 -19.08 13.62 25.52
C MET A 342 -20.20 14.56 25.90
N ILE A 343 -20.90 14.25 26.97
CA ILE A 343 -22.03 15.03 27.47
C ILE A 343 -21.52 15.90 28.62
N GLU A 344 -21.57 17.21 28.42
CA GLU A 344 -21.19 18.17 29.46
C GLU A 344 -22.26 18.23 30.54
N LEU A 345 -21.84 18.27 31.80
CA LEU A 345 -22.74 18.54 32.89
C LEU A 345 -23.05 20.03 32.95
N GLN A 346 -24.31 20.34 33.11
CA GLN A 346 -24.78 21.74 33.26
C GLN A 346 -24.50 22.34 34.64
N ASP A 347 -23.71 21.64 35.47
CA ASP A 347 -23.16 22.17 36.70
C ASP A 347 -21.83 22.89 36.39
N SER A 348 -21.48 23.95 37.08
CA SER A 348 -20.22 24.71 36.85
C SER A 348 -18.93 23.91 37.10
N SER A 349 -18.98 22.58 37.21
CA SER A 349 -17.90 21.71 37.68
C SER A 349 -16.86 21.32 36.62
N ALA A 350 -17.01 21.76 35.36
CA ALA A 350 -16.13 21.40 34.23
C ALA A 350 -15.90 19.87 34.09
N ARG A 351 -16.99 19.09 34.13
CA ARG A 351 -17.01 17.64 34.01
C ARG A 351 -17.82 17.20 32.80
N VAL A 352 -17.40 16.08 32.20
CA VAL A 352 -18.11 15.44 31.08
C VAL A 352 -18.37 13.97 31.40
N ASP A 353 -19.51 13.45 30.93
CA ASP A 353 -19.80 12.03 30.88
C ASP A 353 -19.48 11.51 29.47
N ALA A 354 -18.72 10.41 29.39
CA ALA A 354 -18.43 9.74 28.12
C ALA A 354 -19.47 8.64 27.89
N VAL A 355 -20.23 8.75 26.80
CA VAL A 355 -21.21 7.76 26.39
C VAL A 355 -20.72 7.09 25.11
N ILE A 356 -20.51 5.78 25.18
CA ILE A 356 -20.02 4.96 24.07
C ILE A 356 -21.14 4.04 23.61
N LYS A 357 -21.63 4.25 22.39
CA LYS A 357 -22.69 3.45 21.78
C LYS A 357 -22.10 2.58 20.67
N MET A 358 -22.37 1.29 20.72
CA MET A 358 -21.82 0.30 19.75
C MET A 358 -22.93 -0.58 19.20
N TYR A 359 -22.89 -0.76 17.89
CA TYR A 359 -23.86 -1.57 17.12
C TYR A 359 -23.14 -2.79 16.55
N PRO A 360 -23.35 -3.99 17.13
CA PRO A 360 -22.68 -5.21 16.66
C PRO A 360 -23.07 -5.59 15.25
N SER A 361 -22.12 -6.13 14.50
CA SER A 361 -22.38 -6.84 13.25
C SER A 361 -23.03 -8.22 13.52
N VAL A 362 -23.41 -8.91 12.44
CA VAL A 362 -23.84 -10.31 12.55
C VAL A 362 -22.74 -11.15 13.19
N LYS A 363 -23.16 -12.06 14.10
CA LYS A 363 -22.18 -12.88 14.83
C LYS A 363 -21.52 -13.92 13.93
N GLN A 364 -22.26 -14.48 13.00
CA GLN A 364 -21.80 -15.54 12.09
C GLN A 364 -22.23 -15.22 10.67
N ASP A 365 -21.38 -15.51 9.71
CA ASP A 365 -21.67 -15.49 8.29
C ASP A 365 -21.17 -16.77 7.63
N LEU A 366 -21.96 -17.24 6.67
CA LEU A 366 -21.66 -18.36 5.81
C LEU A 366 -21.41 -17.83 4.39
N SER A 367 -20.32 -18.25 3.79
CA SER A 367 -20.02 -17.96 2.38
C SER A 367 -19.85 -19.25 1.60
N VAL A 368 -20.42 -19.29 0.40
CA VAL A 368 -20.22 -20.38 -0.55
C VAL A 368 -19.73 -19.76 -1.86
N THR A 369 -18.56 -20.19 -2.31
CA THR A 369 -18.00 -19.74 -3.57
C THR A 369 -17.66 -20.93 -4.45
N ALA A 370 -17.93 -20.81 -5.76
CA ALA A 370 -17.50 -21.75 -6.77
C ALA A 370 -16.39 -21.08 -7.59
N ASP A 371 -15.33 -21.80 -7.86
CA ASP A 371 -14.22 -21.37 -8.69
C ASP A 371 -14.01 -22.34 -9.84
N ALA A 372 -13.62 -21.79 -11.01
CA ALA A 372 -13.17 -22.55 -12.15
C ALA A 372 -11.75 -22.10 -12.52
N SER A 373 -10.92 -23.05 -12.85
CA SER A 373 -9.53 -22.79 -13.25
C SER A 373 -9.19 -23.57 -14.54
N TYR A 374 -8.24 -23.03 -15.27
CA TYR A 374 -7.68 -23.69 -16.44
C TYR A 374 -6.15 -23.65 -16.31
N ASN A 375 -5.56 -24.83 -16.22
CA ASN A 375 -4.13 -25.01 -16.00
C ASN A 375 -3.50 -25.60 -17.27
N THR A 376 -2.53 -24.88 -17.85
CA THR A 376 -1.73 -25.33 -18.98
C THR A 376 -0.31 -25.62 -18.50
N GLY A 377 0.26 -26.75 -18.92
CA GLY A 377 1.70 -26.98 -18.79
C GLY A 377 2.19 -27.40 -17.40
N ASP A 378 1.45 -28.23 -16.69
CA ASP A 378 2.01 -28.91 -15.52
C ASP A 378 3.06 -29.96 -15.93
N ILE A 379 4.18 -30.04 -15.19
CA ILE A 379 5.31 -30.93 -15.46
C ILE A 379 4.90 -32.41 -15.62
N ILE A 380 3.80 -32.77 -15.00
CA ILE A 380 3.27 -34.13 -14.94
C ILE A 380 2.00 -34.27 -15.79
N ALA A 381 1.46 -33.18 -16.37
CA ALA A 381 0.23 -33.21 -17.11
C ALA A 381 0.44 -33.62 -18.56
N THR A 382 -0.24 -34.65 -18.99
CA THR A 382 -0.42 -35.05 -20.38
C THR A 382 -1.51 -34.21 -21.09
N GLY A 383 -1.56 -32.88 -20.83
CA GLY A 383 -2.53 -31.97 -21.48
C GLY A 383 -3.08 -30.89 -20.55
N ASP A 384 -3.98 -30.09 -21.09
CA ASP A 384 -4.65 -29.01 -20.39
C ASP A 384 -5.65 -29.54 -19.37
N LEU A 385 -5.62 -28.99 -18.16
CA LEU A 385 -6.52 -29.39 -17.07
C LEU A 385 -7.54 -28.29 -16.80
N PHE A 386 -8.80 -28.67 -16.75
CA PHE A 386 -9.89 -27.79 -16.33
C PHE A 386 -10.28 -28.15 -14.87
N GLY A 387 -10.18 -27.18 -13.98
CA GLY A 387 -10.48 -27.34 -12.56
C GLY A 387 -11.81 -26.70 -12.19
N VAL A 388 -12.57 -27.40 -11.33
CA VAL A 388 -13.76 -26.85 -10.67
C VAL A 388 -13.60 -27.04 -9.16
N GLY A 389 -13.83 -25.98 -8.41
CA GLY A 389 -13.73 -25.98 -6.95
C GLY A 389 -14.96 -25.38 -6.26
N LEU A 390 -15.25 -25.88 -5.07
CA LEU A 390 -16.23 -25.33 -4.15
C LEU A 390 -15.53 -24.98 -2.84
N ASN A 391 -15.81 -23.80 -2.31
CA ASN A 391 -15.28 -23.33 -1.05
C ASN A 391 -16.44 -22.92 -0.12
N PHE A 392 -16.49 -23.50 1.06
CA PHE A 392 -17.45 -23.23 2.12
C PHE A 392 -16.73 -22.50 3.26
N GLY A 393 -17.08 -21.24 3.49
CA GLY A 393 -16.51 -20.43 4.56
C GLY A 393 -17.51 -20.16 5.67
N LEU A 394 -17.15 -20.47 6.92
CA LEU A 394 -17.91 -20.13 8.12
C LEU A 394 -17.07 -19.20 8.98
N ASN A 395 -17.53 -17.97 9.17
CA ASN A 395 -16.88 -16.99 10.04
C ASN A 395 -17.71 -16.74 11.29
N ASN A 396 -17.06 -16.62 12.44
CA ASN A 396 -17.67 -16.17 13.69
C ASN A 396 -16.88 -15.00 14.24
N HIS A 397 -17.51 -13.84 14.33
CA HIS A 397 -16.87 -12.58 14.72
C HIS A 397 -16.80 -12.33 16.23
N ASN A 398 -17.42 -13.22 17.04
CA ASN A 398 -17.47 -13.02 18.48
C ASN A 398 -17.50 -14.35 19.25
N VAL A 399 -16.41 -15.10 19.14
CA VAL A 399 -16.22 -16.33 19.93
C VAL A 399 -16.02 -15.97 21.40
N ALA A 400 -16.62 -16.72 22.30
CA ALA A 400 -16.53 -16.58 23.75
C ALA A 400 -16.95 -15.19 24.28
N LYS A 401 -17.70 -14.38 23.53
CA LYS A 401 -18.12 -13.02 23.88
C LYS A 401 -16.93 -12.04 24.09
N GLN A 402 -15.80 -12.25 23.41
CA GLN A 402 -14.57 -11.48 23.53
C GLN A 402 -14.07 -10.92 22.18
N ALA A 403 -14.96 -10.82 21.18
CA ALA A 403 -14.61 -10.40 19.82
C ALA A 403 -13.44 -11.21 19.22
N ILE A 404 -13.27 -12.46 19.68
CA ILE A 404 -12.36 -13.40 19.05
C ILE A 404 -12.98 -13.81 17.74
N GLN A 405 -12.25 -13.66 16.64
CA GLN A 405 -12.71 -14.07 15.32
C GLN A 405 -12.25 -15.51 15.06
N SER A 406 -13.14 -16.34 14.53
CA SER A 406 -12.78 -17.64 13.99
C SER A 406 -13.27 -17.74 12.56
N SER A 407 -12.43 -18.31 11.70
CA SER A 407 -12.75 -18.58 10.30
C SER A 407 -12.43 -20.02 9.98
N THR A 408 -13.41 -20.72 9.45
CA THR A 408 -13.28 -22.12 8.98
C THR A 408 -13.58 -22.13 7.50
N ASN A 409 -12.67 -22.66 6.68
CA ASN A 409 -12.88 -22.79 5.25
C ASN A 409 -12.62 -24.25 4.85
N LEU A 410 -13.60 -24.85 4.21
CA LEU A 410 -13.48 -26.14 3.56
C LEU A 410 -13.52 -25.92 2.05
N ARG A 411 -12.42 -26.24 1.38
CA ARG A 411 -12.34 -26.22 -0.06
C ARG A 411 -12.22 -27.63 -0.59
N THR A 412 -13.00 -27.95 -1.62
CA THR A 412 -12.87 -29.19 -2.38
C THR A 412 -12.89 -28.89 -3.88
N GLY A 413 -12.12 -29.60 -4.65
CA GLY A 413 -12.01 -29.36 -6.09
C GLY A 413 -11.54 -30.60 -6.83
N VAL A 414 -11.86 -30.61 -8.13
CA VAL A 414 -11.41 -31.62 -9.08
C VAL A 414 -10.80 -30.94 -10.29
N GLU A 415 -9.77 -31.55 -10.84
CA GLU A 415 -9.23 -31.18 -12.14
C GLU A 415 -9.51 -32.33 -13.11
N VAL A 416 -10.02 -31.99 -14.27
CA VAL A 416 -10.41 -32.92 -15.32
C VAL A 416 -9.61 -32.65 -16.60
N ASN A 417 -9.28 -33.72 -17.31
CA ASN A 417 -8.77 -33.67 -18.67
C ASN A 417 -9.88 -34.07 -19.63
N LEU A 418 -10.18 -33.24 -20.62
CA LEU A 418 -11.23 -33.50 -21.61
C LEU A 418 -10.86 -34.60 -22.62
N GLY A 419 -9.62 -35.14 -22.56
CA GLY A 419 -9.14 -36.24 -23.37
C GLY A 419 -9.41 -37.63 -22.74
N SER A 420 -8.36 -38.37 -22.43
CA SER A 420 -8.42 -39.68 -21.80
C SER A 420 -8.35 -39.57 -20.28
N ASN A 421 -9.17 -40.23 -19.50
CA ASN A 421 -9.23 -40.18 -18.03
C ASN A 421 -9.78 -38.87 -17.45
N PHE A 422 -11.08 -38.76 -17.34
CA PHE A 422 -11.83 -37.56 -16.96
C PHE A 422 -11.34 -36.86 -15.69
N ILE A 423 -11.21 -37.56 -14.55
CA ILE A 423 -10.71 -36.96 -13.30
C ILE A 423 -9.21 -37.24 -13.16
N GLN A 424 -8.40 -36.20 -13.13
CA GLN A 424 -6.94 -36.26 -12.97
C GLN A 424 -6.48 -35.94 -11.55
N THR A 425 -7.09 -34.94 -10.93
CA THR A 425 -6.70 -34.51 -9.59
C THR A 425 -7.94 -34.31 -8.73
N PHE A 426 -7.88 -34.78 -7.50
CA PHE A 426 -8.83 -34.45 -6.45
C PHE A 426 -8.08 -33.69 -5.34
N GLN A 427 -8.63 -32.57 -4.90
CA GLN A 427 -8.06 -31.78 -3.82
C GLN A 427 -9.12 -31.47 -2.78
N THR A 428 -8.76 -31.58 -1.52
CA THR A 428 -9.55 -31.07 -0.41
C THR A 428 -8.67 -30.42 0.64
N SER A 429 -9.12 -29.32 1.20
CA SER A 429 -8.40 -28.64 2.28
C SER A 429 -9.35 -28.06 3.31
N LEU A 430 -8.98 -28.19 4.57
CA LEU A 430 -9.66 -27.60 5.70
C LEU A 430 -8.71 -26.62 6.37
N SER A 431 -9.10 -25.37 6.45
CA SER A 431 -8.39 -24.35 7.21
C SER A 431 -9.27 -23.82 8.34
N HIS A 432 -8.68 -23.67 9.51
CA HIS A 432 -9.33 -23.08 10.66
C HIS A 432 -8.38 -22.10 11.33
N SER A 433 -8.86 -20.89 11.62
CA SER A 433 -8.06 -19.85 12.24
C SER A 433 -8.79 -19.15 13.37
N TYR A 434 -8.04 -18.80 14.43
CA TYR A 434 -8.47 -17.91 15.48
C TYR A 434 -7.63 -16.63 15.46
N THR A 435 -8.30 -15.48 15.53
CA THR A 435 -7.67 -14.18 15.72
C THR A 435 -8.13 -13.58 17.05
N PHE A 436 -7.24 -13.53 18.01
CA PHE A 436 -7.47 -12.91 19.31
C PHE A 436 -7.10 -11.43 19.27
N PRO A 437 -7.97 -10.49 19.68
CA PRO A 437 -7.70 -9.05 19.66
C PRO A 437 -6.82 -8.62 20.85
N ARG A 438 -5.87 -9.44 21.25
CA ARG A 438 -4.89 -9.22 22.32
C ARG A 438 -3.69 -10.15 22.14
N LEU A 439 -2.59 -9.86 22.84
CA LEU A 439 -1.50 -10.83 22.99
C LEU A 439 -1.87 -11.88 24.03
N ILE A 440 -1.72 -13.13 23.67
CA ILE A 440 -1.84 -14.28 24.58
C ILE A 440 -0.42 -14.81 24.81
N VAL A 441 0.24 -14.23 25.77
CA VAL A 441 1.60 -14.59 26.18
C VAL A 441 1.64 -14.72 27.70
N PRO A 442 2.58 -15.47 28.29
CA PRO A 442 2.77 -15.56 29.72
C PRO A 442 2.95 -14.18 30.39
N ASP A 443 2.44 -14.01 31.60
CA ASP A 443 2.41 -12.73 32.31
C ASP A 443 3.80 -12.10 32.52
N PHE A 444 4.85 -12.92 32.69
CA PHE A 444 6.20 -12.42 32.83
C PHE A 444 6.71 -11.71 31.56
N ILE A 445 6.23 -12.10 30.39
CA ILE A 445 6.52 -11.43 29.11
C ILE A 445 5.68 -10.15 29.00
N LEU A 446 4.39 -10.20 29.37
CA LEU A 446 3.50 -9.03 29.31
C LEU A 446 4.01 -7.85 30.13
N ARG A 447 4.62 -8.08 31.29
CA ARG A 447 5.18 -7.03 32.17
C ARG A 447 6.30 -6.24 31.51
N HIS A 448 7.05 -6.84 30.57
CA HIS A 448 8.16 -6.20 29.86
C HIS A 448 7.72 -5.52 28.55
N ILE A 449 6.53 -5.81 28.04
CA ILE A 449 6.00 -5.18 26.83
C ILE A 449 5.37 -3.84 27.20
N LYS A 450 6.07 -2.74 26.95
CA LYS A 450 5.47 -1.40 27.05
C LYS A 450 4.29 -1.29 26.08
N THR A 451 3.08 -1.21 26.60
CA THR A 451 1.85 -1.02 25.83
C THR A 451 1.85 0.40 25.28
N ASP A 452 2.35 0.58 24.06
CA ASP A 452 2.27 1.86 23.36
C ASP A 452 0.82 2.04 22.85
N SER A 453 0.25 3.19 23.15
CA SER A 453 -1.17 3.52 22.91
C SER A 453 -1.61 3.49 21.44
N LEU A 454 -0.68 3.35 20.50
CA LEU A 454 -0.94 3.35 19.05
C LEU A 454 -0.74 1.95 18.41
N ARG A 455 -0.60 0.90 19.23
CA ARG A 455 -0.38 -0.46 18.71
C ARG A 455 -1.66 -1.26 18.73
N THR A 456 -2.00 -1.82 17.57
CA THR A 456 -2.95 -2.94 17.47
C THR A 456 -2.17 -4.22 17.68
N GLN A 457 -2.58 -5.02 18.65
CA GLN A 457 -1.93 -6.28 19.00
C GLN A 457 -2.90 -7.43 18.79
N ARG A 458 -2.44 -8.49 18.14
CA ARG A 458 -3.24 -9.68 17.83
C ARG A 458 -2.42 -10.95 18.05
N THR A 459 -3.08 -12.01 18.49
CA THR A 459 -2.55 -13.37 18.45
C THR A 459 -3.31 -14.14 17.39
N LEU A 460 -2.60 -14.84 16.53
CA LEU A 460 -3.13 -15.64 15.43
C LEU A 460 -2.80 -17.10 15.71
N LEU A 461 -3.78 -17.96 15.61
CA LEU A 461 -3.62 -19.41 15.70
C LEU A 461 -4.25 -20.02 14.45
N ASN A 462 -3.47 -20.74 13.65
CA ASN A 462 -3.91 -21.29 12.39
C ASN A 462 -3.68 -22.81 12.37
N PHE A 463 -4.66 -23.53 11.81
CA PHE A 463 -4.63 -24.95 11.53
C PHE A 463 -5.04 -25.14 10.08
N ASN A 464 -4.18 -25.76 9.27
CA ASN A 464 -4.49 -26.05 7.88
C ASN A 464 -4.12 -27.50 7.60
N GLY A 465 -5.05 -28.25 7.01
CA GLY A 465 -4.82 -29.59 6.50
C GLY A 465 -5.24 -29.65 5.05
N ALA A 466 -4.45 -30.30 4.19
CA ALA A 466 -4.82 -30.51 2.80
C ALA A 466 -4.47 -31.94 2.35
N TYR A 467 -5.29 -32.44 1.46
CA TYR A 467 -5.08 -33.69 0.77
C TYR A 467 -5.25 -33.46 -0.74
N THR A 468 -4.24 -33.86 -1.49
CA THR A 468 -4.26 -33.86 -2.95
C THR A 468 -3.99 -35.27 -3.44
N ASP A 469 -4.88 -35.79 -4.26
CA ASP A 469 -4.70 -37.07 -4.96
C ASP A 469 -4.59 -36.80 -6.45
N ARG A 470 -3.43 -37.05 -7.01
CA ARG A 470 -3.19 -37.01 -8.45
C ARG A 470 -3.13 -38.42 -8.97
N LYS A 471 -4.11 -38.78 -9.77
CA LYS A 471 -4.27 -40.12 -10.31
C LYS A 471 -2.98 -40.59 -10.98
N ASP A 472 -2.58 -41.83 -10.69
CA ASP A 472 -1.41 -42.51 -11.22
C ASP A 472 -0.03 -41.93 -10.83
N PHE A 473 0.03 -40.72 -10.23
CA PHE A 473 1.27 -40.05 -9.88
C PHE A 473 1.55 -40.05 -8.37
N TYR A 474 0.70 -39.45 -7.54
CA TYR A 474 0.95 -39.36 -6.10
C TYR A 474 -0.30 -39.03 -5.29
N SER A 475 -0.23 -39.28 -4.00
CA SER A 475 -1.06 -38.59 -3.01
C SER A 475 -0.18 -37.76 -2.08
N LEU A 476 -0.62 -36.53 -1.80
CA LEU A 476 0.05 -35.59 -0.95
C LEU A 476 -0.86 -35.20 0.23
N LYS A 477 -0.35 -35.36 1.44
CA LYS A 477 -1.00 -34.86 2.66
C LYS A 477 -0.14 -33.74 3.24
N SER A 478 -0.76 -32.63 3.60
CA SER A 478 -0.05 -31.54 4.27
C SER A 478 -0.78 -31.09 5.53
N LEU A 479 -0.03 -30.76 6.55
CA LEU A 479 -0.52 -30.18 7.80
C LEU A 479 0.33 -28.95 8.12
N ASN A 480 -0.33 -27.83 8.43
CA ASN A 480 0.34 -26.65 8.96
C ASN A 480 -0.37 -26.17 10.23
N VAL A 481 0.41 -25.97 11.28
CA VAL A 481 -0.05 -25.38 12.54
C VAL A 481 0.87 -24.24 12.90
N SER A 482 0.31 -23.05 13.14
CA SER A 482 1.11 -21.89 13.49
C SER A 482 0.47 -21.04 14.59
N LEU A 483 1.35 -20.57 15.50
CA LEU A 483 1.02 -19.57 16.50
C LEU A 483 1.83 -18.30 16.17
N ALA A 484 1.16 -17.17 16.01
CA ALA A 484 1.84 -15.93 15.67
C ALA A 484 1.32 -14.74 16.47
N TYR A 485 2.19 -13.78 16.67
CA TYR A 485 1.90 -12.49 17.29
C TYR A 485 2.11 -11.38 16.27
N GLN A 486 1.15 -10.50 16.15
CA GLN A 486 1.23 -9.35 15.28
C GLN A 486 1.02 -8.06 16.07
N ALA A 487 1.88 -7.08 15.85
CA ALA A 487 1.75 -5.76 16.43
C ALA A 487 1.88 -4.69 15.32
N THR A 488 0.86 -3.83 15.18
CA THR A 488 0.85 -2.76 14.18
C THR A 488 0.80 -1.40 14.88
N LYS A 489 1.72 -0.51 14.53
CA LYS A 489 1.77 0.88 14.94
C LYS A 489 1.56 1.78 13.74
N SER A 490 0.43 2.50 13.72
CA SER A 490 0.14 3.49 12.69
C SER A 490 0.31 4.91 13.25
N ARG A 491 0.95 5.78 12.48
CA ARG A 491 1.12 7.19 12.83
C ARG A 491 0.52 8.07 11.75
N ARG A 492 -0.52 8.84 12.10
CA ARG A 492 -1.22 9.80 11.23
C ARG A 492 -1.69 9.21 9.90
N LEU A 493 -2.13 7.94 9.87
CA LEU A 493 -2.57 7.19 8.68
C LEU A 493 -1.56 7.15 7.52
N ARG A 494 -0.35 7.69 7.71
CA ARG A 494 0.68 7.80 6.66
C ARG A 494 1.85 6.84 6.82
N LYS A 495 2.12 6.42 8.05
CA LYS A 495 3.20 5.48 8.36
C LYS A 495 2.64 4.33 9.16
N SER A 496 2.84 3.13 8.68
CA SER A 496 2.46 1.90 9.37
C SER A 496 3.68 1.00 9.54
N HIS A 497 3.89 0.53 10.74
CA HIS A 497 4.91 -0.43 11.12
C HIS A 497 4.20 -1.66 11.63
N THR A 498 4.39 -2.80 11.00
CA THR A 498 3.82 -4.07 11.42
C THR A 498 4.95 -5.04 11.72
N TRP A 499 4.98 -5.55 12.92
CA TRP A 499 5.86 -6.62 13.37
C TRP A 499 5.06 -7.91 13.42
N TYR A 500 5.64 -8.97 12.95
CA TYR A 500 5.11 -10.32 12.98
C TYR A 500 6.13 -11.23 13.62
N PHE A 501 5.71 -12.03 14.59
CA PHE A 501 6.55 -13.02 15.22
C PHE A 501 5.75 -14.32 15.39
N SER A 502 6.18 -15.38 14.74
CA SER A 502 5.65 -16.73 14.94
C SER A 502 6.72 -17.55 15.67
N PRO A 503 6.58 -17.78 16.97
CA PRO A 503 7.53 -18.63 17.71
C PRO A 503 7.42 -20.10 17.30
N LEU A 504 6.29 -20.52 16.77
CA LEU A 504 6.03 -21.89 16.36
C LEU A 504 5.25 -21.91 15.03
N ASN A 505 5.86 -22.48 14.02
CA ASN A 505 5.26 -22.81 12.74
C ASN A 505 5.69 -24.23 12.38
N VAL A 506 4.74 -25.15 12.37
CA VAL A 506 4.94 -26.57 12.05
C VAL A 506 4.32 -26.83 10.68
N GLU A 507 5.13 -27.27 9.73
CA GLU A 507 4.68 -27.69 8.41
C GLU A 507 5.14 -29.13 8.16
N TYR A 508 4.19 -30.01 7.95
CA TYR A 508 4.45 -31.42 7.65
C TYR A 508 3.86 -31.76 6.30
N VAL A 509 4.67 -32.30 5.41
CA VAL A 509 4.29 -32.75 4.09
C VAL A 509 4.64 -34.23 3.95
N LEU A 510 3.64 -35.05 3.68
CA LEU A 510 3.79 -36.48 3.43
C LEU A 510 3.39 -36.77 1.98
N LEU A 511 4.38 -37.17 1.21
CA LEU A 511 4.20 -37.59 -0.18
C LEU A 511 4.21 -39.12 -0.26
N ASN A 512 3.22 -39.69 -0.93
CA ASN A 512 3.20 -41.10 -1.32
C ASN A 512 3.30 -41.18 -2.85
N PRO A 513 4.49 -41.43 -3.41
CA PRO A 513 4.68 -41.52 -4.87
C PRO A 513 4.09 -42.85 -5.38
N ARG A 514 3.40 -42.78 -6.51
CA ARG A 514 2.93 -43.93 -7.29
C ARG A 514 3.92 -44.25 -8.42
N ASP A 515 3.71 -45.36 -9.13
CA ASP A 515 4.70 -45.91 -10.05
C ASP A 515 5.08 -44.96 -11.20
N GLN A 516 4.16 -44.20 -11.76
CA GLN A 516 4.49 -43.22 -12.78
C GLN A 516 5.39 -42.11 -12.27
N LEU A 517 5.15 -41.61 -11.04
CA LEU A 517 6.03 -40.62 -10.44
C LEU A 517 7.41 -41.23 -10.10
N LYS A 518 7.47 -42.46 -9.60
CA LYS A 518 8.77 -43.12 -9.32
C LYS A 518 9.61 -43.24 -10.58
N LEU A 519 9.03 -43.71 -11.70
CA LEU A 519 9.71 -43.79 -12.97
C LEU A 519 10.21 -42.43 -13.47
N LEU A 520 9.41 -41.36 -13.26
CA LEU A 520 9.79 -40.01 -13.59
C LEU A 520 10.93 -39.48 -12.70
N LEU A 521 10.89 -39.75 -11.41
CA LEU A 521 11.93 -39.36 -10.45
C LEU A 521 13.26 -40.06 -10.72
N ASP A 522 13.23 -41.33 -11.15
CA ASP A 522 14.41 -42.09 -11.57
C ASP A 522 15.00 -41.54 -12.87
N SER A 523 14.15 -41.11 -13.79
CA SER A 523 14.57 -40.54 -15.09
C SER A 523 15.09 -39.10 -14.95
N VAL A 524 14.56 -38.33 -14.01
CA VAL A 524 14.88 -36.92 -13.78
C VAL A 524 15.22 -36.69 -12.31
N PRO A 525 16.45 -36.99 -11.84
CA PRO A 525 16.83 -36.95 -10.43
C PRO A 525 16.56 -35.58 -9.75
N ASN A 526 16.57 -34.49 -10.49
CA ASN A 526 16.29 -33.16 -9.93
C ASN A 526 14.84 -32.99 -9.47
N LEU A 527 13.89 -33.75 -10.01
CA LEU A 527 12.51 -33.76 -9.53
C LEU A 527 12.37 -34.38 -8.15
N GLN A 528 13.32 -35.21 -7.72
CA GLN A 528 13.31 -35.77 -6.35
C GLN A 528 13.30 -34.68 -5.29
N PHE A 529 13.91 -33.51 -5.57
CA PHE A 529 13.90 -32.36 -4.66
C PHE A 529 12.54 -31.68 -4.55
N SER A 530 11.71 -31.78 -5.59
CA SER A 530 10.37 -31.18 -5.65
C SER A 530 9.30 -32.09 -5.04
N PHE A 531 9.61 -33.35 -4.83
CA PHE A 531 8.68 -34.36 -4.35
C PHE A 531 9.24 -35.11 -3.12
N ASN A 532 9.34 -34.38 -1.98
CA ASN A 532 9.89 -34.93 -0.76
C ASN A 532 8.87 -34.87 0.40
N THR A 533 8.91 -35.93 1.24
CA THR A 533 8.32 -35.89 2.58
C THR A 533 9.23 -35.08 3.49
N GLY A 534 8.67 -34.19 4.29
CA GLY A 534 9.49 -33.39 5.20
C GLY A 534 8.70 -32.71 6.31
N LEU A 535 9.43 -32.41 7.38
CA LEU A 535 8.96 -31.67 8.54
C LEU A 535 9.78 -30.38 8.66
N VAL A 536 9.08 -29.26 8.76
CA VAL A 536 9.65 -27.95 9.09
C VAL A 536 9.05 -27.50 10.40
N ILE A 537 9.87 -27.24 11.39
CA ILE A 537 9.47 -26.61 12.65
C ILE A 537 10.28 -25.34 12.79
N SER A 538 9.65 -24.22 12.49
CA SER A 538 10.35 -22.95 12.32
C SER A 538 9.84 -21.86 13.23
N SER A 539 10.69 -20.86 13.48
CA SER A 539 10.35 -19.57 14.03
C SER A 539 10.46 -18.51 12.94
N ILE A 540 9.46 -17.62 12.84
CA ILE A 540 9.40 -16.60 11.79
C ILE A 540 9.35 -15.22 12.42
N LEU A 541 10.25 -14.33 11.98
CA LEU A 541 10.23 -12.90 12.27
C LEU A 541 9.91 -12.15 11.00
N GLY A 542 8.99 -11.21 11.06
CA GLY A 542 8.62 -10.37 9.92
C GLY A 542 8.47 -8.92 10.33
N TYR A 543 8.86 -8.02 9.45
CA TYR A 543 8.64 -6.60 9.60
C TYR A 543 8.16 -6.01 8.29
N ASN A 544 7.07 -5.23 8.34
CA ASN A 544 6.55 -4.50 7.20
C ASN A 544 6.41 -3.01 7.55
N TYR A 545 6.93 -2.14 6.68
CA TYR A 545 6.88 -0.70 6.78
C TYR A 545 6.21 -0.10 5.55
N ILE A 546 5.09 0.59 5.75
CA ILE A 546 4.39 1.31 4.70
C ILE A 546 4.43 2.80 5.02
N GLN A 547 4.84 3.61 4.04
CA GLN A 547 4.82 5.06 4.13
C GLN A 547 4.14 5.65 2.89
N THR A 548 3.12 6.48 3.11
CA THR A 548 2.45 7.25 2.07
C THR A 548 2.78 8.73 2.23
N GLY A 549 3.13 9.40 1.16
CA GLY A 549 3.40 10.85 1.11
C GLY A 549 2.17 11.69 1.50
N THR A 550 2.38 12.95 1.76
CA THR A 550 1.31 13.88 2.19
C THR A 550 0.20 14.06 1.16
N ASP A 551 0.56 14.00 -0.10
CA ASP A 551 -0.30 14.16 -1.28
C ASP A 551 -0.78 12.82 -1.87
N GLY A 552 -0.35 11.67 -1.29
CA GLY A 552 -0.62 10.34 -1.84
C GLY A 552 0.18 10.02 -3.12
N ALA A 553 0.98 10.97 -3.62
CA ALA A 553 1.73 10.79 -4.87
C ALA A 553 2.85 9.75 -4.75
N LYS A 554 3.42 9.57 -3.57
CA LYS A 554 4.50 8.61 -3.33
C LYS A 554 4.11 7.62 -2.24
N LYS A 555 4.40 6.33 -2.45
CA LYS A 555 4.24 5.28 -1.44
C LYS A 555 5.47 4.39 -1.45
N ASN A 556 5.99 4.11 -0.26
CA ASN A 556 7.01 3.10 -0.01
C ASN A 556 6.38 1.94 0.75
N ASP A 557 6.73 0.72 0.35
CA ASP A 557 6.36 -0.52 1.03
C ASP A 557 7.62 -1.38 1.15
N PHE A 558 8.06 -1.64 2.36
CA PHE A 558 9.25 -2.42 2.66
C PHE A 558 8.89 -3.57 3.57
N ARG A 559 9.22 -4.79 3.15
CA ARG A 559 9.04 -6.01 3.94
C ARG A 559 10.38 -6.72 4.09
N ILE A 560 10.65 -7.26 5.26
CA ILE A 560 11.74 -8.19 5.51
C ILE A 560 11.22 -9.36 6.35
N GLY A 561 11.64 -10.55 6.02
CA GLY A 561 11.34 -11.81 6.70
C GLY A 561 12.59 -12.56 7.07
N LEU A 562 12.56 -13.20 8.22
CA LEU A 562 13.57 -14.15 8.69
C LEU A 562 12.83 -15.39 9.17
N GLU A 563 13.17 -16.54 8.64
CA GLU A 563 12.68 -17.85 9.09
C GLU A 563 13.87 -18.72 9.49
N GLU A 564 13.82 -19.27 10.69
CA GLU A 564 14.78 -20.24 11.18
C GLU A 564 14.06 -21.54 11.50
N SER A 565 14.56 -22.65 10.99
CA SER A 565 14.01 -24.00 11.20
C SER A 565 15.04 -24.95 11.75
N GLY A 566 14.66 -25.69 12.77
CA GLY A 566 15.39 -26.80 13.31
C GLY A 566 16.47 -26.47 14.35
N GLY A 567 16.76 -25.19 14.65
CA GLY A 567 17.78 -24.82 15.63
C GLY A 567 17.36 -25.13 17.05
N LEU A 568 16.22 -24.59 17.49
CA LEU A 568 15.69 -24.87 18.83
C LEU A 568 15.09 -26.29 18.94
N THR A 569 14.37 -26.72 17.91
CA THR A 569 13.63 -27.99 17.90
C THR A 569 14.53 -29.21 17.61
N GLY A 570 15.62 -29.02 16.87
CA GLY A 570 16.62 -30.07 16.63
C GLY A 570 17.43 -30.48 17.87
N MET A 571 17.26 -29.74 18.99
CA MET A 571 17.76 -30.19 20.30
C MET A 571 16.92 -31.34 20.89
N ILE A 572 15.72 -31.57 20.40
CA ILE A 572 14.84 -32.65 20.81
C ILE A 572 15.10 -33.86 19.91
N LYS A 573 15.99 -34.75 20.36
CA LYS A 573 16.44 -35.94 19.60
C LYS A 573 15.31 -36.85 19.07
N THR A 574 14.16 -36.88 19.72
CA THR A 574 12.99 -37.67 19.31
C THR A 574 12.31 -37.14 18.05
N LEU A 575 12.40 -35.83 17.80
CA LEU A 575 11.79 -35.21 16.61
C LEU A 575 12.68 -35.35 15.35
N ASP A 576 13.95 -35.61 15.52
CA ASP A 576 14.94 -35.70 14.44
C ASP A 576 15.04 -37.11 13.83
N ARG A 577 14.56 -38.15 14.55
CA ARG A 577 14.85 -39.55 14.21
C ARG A 577 14.13 -40.10 13.01
N ASP A 578 12.85 -39.69 12.78
CA ASP A 578 12.01 -40.32 11.77
C ASP A 578 11.29 -39.33 10.84
N ALA A 579 11.39 -38.03 11.08
CA ALA A 579 10.51 -37.02 10.44
C ALA A 579 11.16 -36.17 9.35
N ASN A 580 12.41 -36.43 8.94
CA ASN A 580 13.15 -35.62 7.95
C ASN A 580 13.08 -34.12 8.27
N LEU A 581 13.47 -33.76 9.50
CA LEU A 581 13.47 -32.36 9.94
C LEU A 581 14.43 -31.52 9.12
N TYR A 582 13.89 -30.53 8.39
CA TYR A 582 14.70 -29.58 7.63
C TYR A 582 15.26 -28.48 8.54
N ARG A 583 16.57 -28.27 8.44
CA ARG A 583 17.30 -27.23 9.19
C ARG A 583 17.83 -26.17 8.25
N PHE A 584 17.33 -24.95 8.37
CA PHE A 584 17.75 -23.84 7.52
C PHE A 584 17.50 -22.49 8.18
N VAL A 585 18.20 -21.48 7.68
CA VAL A 585 17.89 -20.07 7.89
C VAL A 585 17.54 -19.46 6.55
N LYS A 586 16.41 -18.77 6.46
CA LYS A 586 15.95 -18.07 5.26
C LYS A 586 15.68 -16.62 5.57
N ILE A 587 16.23 -15.72 4.74
CA ILE A 587 16.02 -14.27 4.83
C ILE A 587 15.51 -13.81 3.48
N ASP A 588 14.45 -12.98 3.46
CA ASP A 588 13.95 -12.32 2.27
C ASP A 588 13.60 -10.85 2.55
N ALA A 589 13.80 -9.99 1.56
CA ALA A 589 13.43 -8.58 1.60
C ALA A 589 12.76 -8.17 0.30
N ASP A 590 11.67 -7.38 0.40
CA ASP A 590 10.90 -6.85 -0.73
C ASP A 590 10.66 -5.36 -0.50
N PHE A 591 11.19 -4.52 -1.40
CA PHE A 591 11.02 -3.08 -1.37
C PHE A 591 10.27 -2.62 -2.61
N LYS A 592 9.19 -1.86 -2.41
CA LYS A 592 8.38 -1.28 -3.50
C LYS A 592 8.27 0.22 -3.34
N HIS A 593 8.52 0.93 -4.42
CA HIS A 593 8.39 2.38 -4.49
C HIS A 593 7.39 2.75 -5.58
N TYR A 594 6.35 3.48 -5.21
CA TYR A 594 5.30 3.94 -6.12
C TYR A 594 5.38 5.44 -6.27
N ILE A 595 5.34 5.93 -7.51
CA ILE A 595 5.21 7.34 -7.87
C ILE A 595 3.93 7.45 -8.70
N ASN A 596 2.87 7.98 -8.09
CA ASN A 596 1.58 8.16 -8.73
C ASN A 596 1.48 9.55 -9.34
N TYR A 597 1.15 9.60 -10.61
CA TYR A 597 0.78 10.81 -11.35
C TYR A 597 -0.74 10.82 -11.56
N LYS A 598 -1.30 11.94 -12.03
CA LYS A 598 -2.76 12.05 -12.27
C LYS A 598 -3.36 10.94 -13.14
N LYS A 599 -2.64 10.46 -14.16
CA LYS A 599 -3.13 9.47 -15.15
C LYS A 599 -2.21 8.27 -15.35
N SER A 600 -1.09 8.23 -14.64
CA SER A 600 -0.10 7.17 -14.75
C SER A 600 0.57 6.93 -13.40
N ALA A 601 1.31 5.84 -13.29
CA ALA A 601 2.13 5.53 -12.13
C ALA A 601 3.44 4.87 -12.59
N LEU A 602 4.53 5.19 -11.92
CA LEU A 602 5.81 4.50 -12.07
C LEU A 602 6.07 3.70 -10.80
N VAL A 603 6.35 2.42 -10.95
CA VAL A 603 6.52 1.49 -9.84
C VAL A 603 7.86 0.79 -9.98
N PHE A 604 8.61 0.76 -8.90
CA PHE A 604 9.87 0.04 -8.77
C PHE A 604 9.69 -1.03 -7.70
N ARG A 605 10.23 -2.22 -7.95
CA ARG A 605 10.35 -3.28 -6.95
C ARG A 605 11.78 -3.80 -6.94
N LEU A 606 12.30 -4.06 -5.76
CA LEU A 606 13.55 -4.76 -5.55
C LEU A 606 13.28 -5.88 -4.54
N TYR A 607 13.57 -7.10 -4.93
CA TYR A 607 13.43 -8.29 -4.12
C TYR A 607 14.77 -9.03 -4.02
N GLY A 608 15.09 -9.52 -2.84
CA GLY A 608 16.24 -10.37 -2.63
C GLY A 608 15.96 -11.38 -1.52
N GLY A 609 16.46 -12.58 -1.69
CA GLY A 609 16.32 -13.62 -0.70
C GLY A 609 17.48 -14.62 -0.75
N ILE A 610 17.80 -15.18 0.41
CA ILE A 610 18.80 -16.23 0.61
C ILE A 610 18.29 -17.25 1.62
N GLY A 611 18.46 -18.51 1.30
CA GLY A 611 18.23 -19.63 2.21
C GLY A 611 19.51 -20.45 2.39
N VAL A 612 19.86 -20.71 3.64
CA VAL A 612 21.07 -21.43 4.01
C VAL A 612 20.67 -22.68 4.81
N PRO A 613 20.67 -23.87 4.19
CA PRO A 613 20.53 -25.10 4.93
C PRO A 613 21.80 -25.36 5.76
N TYR A 614 21.63 -25.87 6.96
CA TYR A 614 22.74 -26.23 7.86
C TYR A 614 22.61 -27.65 8.47
N GLY A 615 21.57 -28.38 8.04
CA GLY A 615 21.38 -29.79 8.38
C GLY A 615 22.23 -30.71 7.53
N ARG A 616 22.42 -31.95 8.01
CA ARG A 616 22.99 -33.05 7.25
C ARG A 616 21.89 -34.08 6.96
N ASP A 617 22.03 -34.84 5.88
CA ASP A 617 21.16 -35.95 5.56
C ASP A 617 21.28 -37.10 6.57
N LYS A 618 20.47 -38.16 6.45
CA LYS A 618 20.43 -39.29 7.37
C LYS A 618 21.78 -40.03 7.44
N ASP A 619 22.55 -39.97 6.35
CA ASP A 619 23.84 -40.65 6.25
C ASP A 619 24.99 -39.77 6.76
N GLY A 620 24.69 -38.50 7.12
CA GLY A 620 25.66 -37.53 7.63
C GLY A 620 26.71 -37.04 6.60
N VAL A 621 26.51 -37.41 5.32
CA VAL A 621 27.49 -37.25 4.24
C VAL A 621 27.24 -35.99 3.42
N ARG A 622 25.99 -35.56 3.26
CA ARG A 622 25.61 -34.40 2.43
C ARG A 622 24.92 -33.31 3.23
N GLU A 623 25.17 -32.05 2.90
CA GLU A 623 24.35 -30.95 3.41
C GLU A 623 22.92 -31.12 2.90
N GLN A 624 21.93 -30.95 3.79
CA GLN A 624 20.51 -30.88 3.39
C GLN A 624 20.31 -29.71 2.43
N GLN A 625 19.41 -29.89 1.49
CA GLN A 625 18.92 -28.79 0.67
C GLN A 625 17.70 -28.13 1.31
N LEU A 626 17.35 -26.92 0.89
CA LEU A 626 16.08 -26.33 1.26
C LEU A 626 14.93 -27.22 0.77
N PRO A 627 13.86 -27.43 1.58
CA PRO A 627 12.67 -28.07 1.06
C PRO A 627 12.10 -27.24 -0.10
N PHE A 628 11.59 -27.90 -1.14
CA PHE A 628 11.16 -27.21 -2.39
C PHE A 628 10.17 -26.08 -2.14
N PHE A 629 9.25 -26.22 -1.16
CA PHE A 629 8.26 -25.21 -0.80
C PHE A 629 8.87 -24.02 -0.02
N LYS A 630 10.14 -24.06 0.33
CA LYS A 630 10.91 -22.95 0.91
C LYS A 630 11.96 -22.39 -0.04
N SER A 631 12.31 -23.12 -1.09
CA SER A 631 13.26 -22.68 -2.11
C SER A 631 12.75 -21.51 -2.93
N PHE A 632 13.65 -20.75 -3.50
CA PHE A 632 13.30 -19.63 -4.39
C PHE A 632 13.12 -20.11 -5.82
N TYR A 633 12.26 -19.41 -6.55
CA TYR A 633 12.07 -19.64 -7.98
C TYR A 633 11.76 -18.33 -8.71
N ALA A 634 12.02 -18.28 -10.02
CA ALA A 634 11.74 -17.13 -10.84
C ALA A 634 11.00 -17.54 -12.13
N GLY A 635 10.27 -16.55 -12.69
CA GLY A 635 9.39 -16.73 -13.84
C GLY A 635 7.91 -16.64 -13.48
N GLY A 636 7.08 -16.43 -14.50
CA GLY A 636 5.63 -16.32 -14.37
C GLY A 636 5.10 -14.89 -14.16
N PRO A 637 3.78 -14.75 -14.06
CA PRO A 637 3.11 -13.44 -14.10
C PRO A 637 3.42 -12.51 -12.92
N TYR A 638 4.01 -13.00 -11.83
CA TYR A 638 4.32 -12.22 -10.61
C TYR A 638 5.82 -12.06 -10.34
N SER A 639 6.67 -12.49 -11.27
CA SER A 639 8.12 -12.43 -11.18
C SER A 639 8.71 -12.00 -12.52
N MET A 640 9.57 -12.79 -13.13
CA MET A 640 10.24 -12.57 -14.42
C MET A 640 9.32 -12.98 -15.58
N ARG A 641 8.48 -12.06 -16.07
CA ARG A 641 7.34 -12.34 -16.96
C ARG A 641 7.72 -12.88 -18.35
N ALA A 642 8.97 -12.71 -18.77
CA ALA A 642 9.46 -13.28 -20.03
C ALA A 642 9.77 -14.79 -19.97
N TRP A 643 9.65 -15.40 -18.79
CA TRP A 643 9.82 -16.85 -18.58
C TRP A 643 8.53 -17.44 -17.99
N GLN A 644 8.27 -18.71 -18.29
CA GLN A 644 7.20 -19.45 -17.62
C GLN A 644 7.51 -19.58 -16.11
N VAL A 645 6.50 -19.92 -15.32
CA VAL A 645 6.65 -20.13 -13.87
C VAL A 645 7.72 -21.19 -13.63
N ARG A 646 8.70 -20.87 -12.78
CA ARG A 646 9.81 -21.77 -12.40
C ARG A 646 10.73 -22.21 -13.54
N GLN A 647 10.77 -21.48 -14.65
CA GLN A 647 11.56 -21.84 -15.82
C GLN A 647 12.75 -20.89 -16.07
N LEU A 648 13.03 -19.95 -15.16
CA LEU A 648 14.23 -19.13 -15.20
C LEU A 648 15.27 -19.65 -14.22
N GLY A 649 16.54 -19.65 -14.66
CA GLY A 649 17.70 -20.02 -13.84
C GLY A 649 18.17 -21.43 -14.18
N ILE A 650 19.10 -21.99 -13.49
CA ILE A 650 19.79 -21.52 -12.29
C ILE A 650 21.10 -20.85 -12.74
N GLY A 651 21.30 -19.59 -12.38
CA GLY A 651 22.43 -18.80 -12.86
C GLY A 651 22.52 -18.75 -14.38
N SER A 652 23.71 -18.95 -14.94
CA SER A 652 23.97 -19.08 -16.38
C SER A 652 24.20 -20.55 -16.80
N SER A 653 23.80 -21.52 -15.98
CA SER A 653 24.01 -22.94 -16.26
C SER A 653 23.17 -23.39 -17.46
N PRO A 654 23.80 -23.97 -18.50
CA PRO A 654 23.08 -24.47 -19.68
C PRO A 654 22.39 -25.82 -19.45
N TYR A 655 22.66 -26.50 -18.36
CA TYR A 655 22.20 -27.87 -18.10
C TYR A 655 20.69 -28.04 -18.24
N PHE A 656 19.90 -27.14 -17.70
CA PHE A 656 18.43 -27.23 -17.73
C PHE A 656 17.80 -26.96 -19.10
N ASP A 657 18.53 -26.38 -20.04
CA ASP A 657 18.04 -26.07 -21.39
C ASP A 657 18.57 -27.05 -22.46
N THR A 658 19.72 -27.69 -22.21
CA THR A 658 20.37 -28.60 -23.16
C THR A 658 20.04 -30.07 -22.91
N ALA A 659 19.83 -30.48 -21.67
CA ALA A 659 19.50 -31.86 -21.35
C ALA A 659 18.04 -32.16 -21.73
N VAL A 660 17.83 -33.19 -22.60
CA VAL A 660 16.50 -33.55 -23.15
C VAL A 660 15.46 -33.80 -22.04
N ASN A 661 15.89 -34.38 -20.90
CA ASN A 661 15.02 -34.72 -19.79
C ASN A 661 14.86 -33.56 -18.74
N ALA A 662 15.51 -32.41 -18.93
CA ALA A 662 15.51 -31.31 -17.99
C ALA A 662 14.77 -30.05 -18.47
N ARG A 663 14.37 -30.01 -19.76
CA ARG A 663 13.80 -28.80 -20.38
C ARG A 663 12.52 -28.26 -19.72
N ASN A 664 11.70 -29.12 -19.13
CA ASN A 664 10.43 -28.77 -18.52
C ASN A 664 10.39 -29.00 -17.00
N VAL A 665 11.55 -29.08 -16.36
CA VAL A 665 11.67 -29.32 -14.93
C VAL A 665 11.63 -27.98 -14.18
N ASP A 666 10.87 -27.92 -13.08
CA ASP A 666 10.86 -26.78 -12.17
C ASP A 666 12.26 -26.48 -11.64
N ARG A 667 12.64 -25.20 -11.66
CA ARG A 667 13.94 -24.71 -11.26
C ARG A 667 13.80 -24.01 -9.90
N PHE A 668 14.57 -24.47 -8.94
CA PHE A 668 14.60 -23.96 -7.58
C PHE A 668 16.01 -23.57 -7.19
N GLY A 669 16.17 -22.46 -6.47
CA GLY A 669 17.46 -21.96 -6.02
C GLY A 669 17.47 -21.64 -4.53
N ASP A 670 18.66 -21.42 -3.99
CA ASP A 670 18.90 -20.98 -2.62
C ASP A 670 18.92 -19.46 -2.51
N ILE A 671 19.20 -18.76 -3.60
CA ILE A 671 19.31 -17.30 -3.69
C ILE A 671 18.42 -16.80 -4.83
N GLN A 672 17.74 -15.69 -4.62
CA GLN A 672 16.98 -14.94 -5.65
C GLN A 672 17.29 -13.47 -5.55
N LEU A 673 17.56 -12.84 -6.68
CA LEU A 673 17.59 -11.38 -6.83
C LEU A 673 16.68 -10.99 -7.98
N GLU A 674 15.84 -9.99 -7.75
CA GLU A 674 14.85 -9.53 -8.73
C GLU A 674 14.61 -8.02 -8.61
N GLY A 675 14.64 -7.32 -9.73
CA GLY A 675 14.28 -5.91 -9.87
C GLY A 675 13.23 -5.76 -10.96
N ASN A 676 12.17 -5.00 -10.68
CA ASN A 676 11.09 -4.76 -11.63
C ASN A 676 10.84 -3.26 -11.73
N ILE A 677 10.65 -2.77 -12.96
CA ILE A 677 10.29 -1.39 -13.26
C ILE A 677 9.03 -1.45 -14.11
N GLU A 678 7.99 -0.71 -13.72
CA GLU A 678 6.72 -0.74 -14.44
C GLU A 678 6.11 0.66 -14.53
N TYR A 679 5.91 1.15 -15.76
CA TYR A 679 5.17 2.37 -16.06
C TYR A 679 3.73 2.03 -16.43
N ARG A 680 2.78 2.38 -15.58
CA ARG A 680 1.34 2.12 -15.68
C ARG A 680 0.61 3.34 -16.19
N PHE A 681 -0.31 3.20 -17.14
CA PHE A 681 -1.11 4.31 -17.66
C PHE A 681 -2.51 3.87 -18.09
N ASN A 682 -3.45 4.82 -18.06
CA ASN A 682 -4.83 4.56 -18.43
C ASN A 682 -5.01 4.70 -19.94
N LEU A 683 -5.70 3.74 -20.57
CA LEU A 683 -6.10 3.78 -21.97
C LEU A 683 -7.48 4.40 -22.13
N GLY A 684 -8.42 4.08 -21.23
CA GLY A 684 -9.82 4.56 -21.31
C GLY A 684 -10.76 3.71 -20.46
N THR A 685 -12.05 3.85 -20.74
CA THR A 685 -13.09 3.05 -20.07
C THR A 685 -13.98 2.43 -21.14
N LEU A 686 -14.11 1.10 -21.12
CA LEU A 686 -14.95 0.34 -22.01
C LEU A 686 -16.35 0.22 -21.39
N PHE A 687 -17.41 0.52 -22.16
CA PHE A 687 -18.82 0.49 -21.72
C PHE A 687 -19.13 1.28 -20.43
N ASN A 688 -18.29 2.25 -20.05
CA ASN A 688 -18.35 2.99 -18.79
C ASN A 688 -18.21 2.14 -17.50
N VAL A 689 -17.86 0.87 -17.61
CA VAL A 689 -17.73 -0.07 -16.49
C VAL A 689 -16.30 -0.55 -16.34
N VAL A 690 -15.66 -1.02 -17.42
CA VAL A 690 -14.32 -1.61 -17.36
C VAL A 690 -13.27 -0.55 -17.66
N LYS A 691 -12.38 -0.27 -16.71
CA LYS A 691 -11.25 0.65 -16.91
C LYS A 691 -10.12 -0.10 -17.62
N LEU A 692 -9.87 0.27 -18.88
CA LEU A 692 -8.74 -0.27 -19.63
C LEU A 692 -7.46 0.48 -19.23
N LYS A 693 -6.45 -0.27 -18.83
CA LYS A 693 -5.12 0.21 -18.47
C LYS A 693 -4.07 -0.54 -19.27
N SER A 694 -2.90 0.05 -19.40
CA SER A 694 -1.73 -0.62 -19.96
C SER A 694 -0.50 -0.36 -19.11
N ALA A 695 0.54 -1.15 -19.34
CA ALA A 695 1.84 -0.90 -18.73
C ALA A 695 2.96 -1.30 -19.68
N LEU A 696 4.08 -0.61 -19.54
CA LEU A 696 5.38 -1.03 -20.07
C LEU A 696 6.22 -1.47 -18.88
N PHE A 697 6.93 -2.58 -19.03
CA PHE A 697 7.71 -3.11 -17.93
C PHE A 697 9.05 -3.71 -18.35
N THR A 698 9.95 -3.74 -17.38
CA THR A 698 11.22 -4.47 -17.48
C THR A 698 11.42 -5.23 -16.17
N ASP A 699 11.70 -6.53 -16.30
CA ASP A 699 12.03 -7.44 -15.23
C ASP A 699 13.48 -7.87 -15.35
N ILE A 700 14.24 -7.80 -14.24
CA ILE A 700 15.66 -8.08 -14.16
C ILE A 700 15.88 -9.00 -12.98
N GLY A 701 16.51 -10.16 -13.15
CA GLY A 701 16.74 -11.04 -12.01
C GLY A 701 17.16 -12.45 -12.41
N ASN A 702 17.40 -13.28 -11.41
CA ASN A 702 17.66 -14.71 -11.56
C ASN A 702 17.61 -15.42 -10.21
N ILE A 703 17.77 -16.73 -10.21
CA ILE A 703 18.00 -17.60 -9.06
C ILE A 703 19.34 -18.33 -9.17
N TRP A 704 19.93 -18.68 -8.05
CA TRP A 704 21.22 -19.39 -7.97
C TRP A 704 21.20 -20.41 -6.86
N TYR A 705 22.06 -21.41 -6.97
CA TYR A 705 22.49 -22.19 -5.81
C TYR A 705 23.51 -21.40 -4.99
N ARG A 706 23.53 -21.63 -3.69
CA ARG A 706 24.58 -21.12 -2.80
C ARG A 706 25.90 -21.76 -3.16
N THR A 707 25.91 -23.08 -3.36
CA THR A 707 27.07 -23.88 -3.78
C THR A 707 26.61 -25.20 -4.38
N THR A 708 27.21 -25.57 -5.49
CA THR A 708 27.04 -26.89 -6.13
C THR A 708 28.15 -27.88 -5.70
N GLN A 709 29.01 -27.48 -4.75
CA GLN A 709 30.18 -28.24 -4.29
C GLN A 709 31.10 -28.65 -5.45
N GLY A 710 31.19 -27.84 -6.52
CA GLY A 710 32.01 -28.08 -7.68
C GLY A 710 31.54 -29.18 -8.61
N ASN A 711 30.25 -29.58 -8.55
CA ASN A 711 29.69 -30.56 -9.46
C ASN A 711 29.72 -30.01 -10.90
N PRO A 712 30.49 -30.65 -11.83
CA PRO A 712 30.70 -30.16 -13.17
C PRO A 712 29.41 -30.08 -14.01
N LYS A 713 28.38 -30.81 -13.60
CA LYS A 713 27.05 -30.79 -14.25
C LYS A 713 26.36 -29.43 -14.12
N TYR A 714 26.66 -28.66 -13.05
CA TYR A 714 25.99 -27.40 -12.74
C TYR A 714 26.92 -26.18 -12.86
N ILE A 715 27.85 -26.21 -13.82
CA ILE A 715 28.74 -25.07 -14.09
C ILE A 715 27.88 -23.82 -14.39
N GLY A 716 28.16 -22.71 -13.70
CA GLY A 716 27.44 -21.46 -13.82
C GLY A 716 26.17 -21.33 -12.96
N ALA A 717 25.85 -22.34 -12.14
CA ALA A 717 24.68 -22.29 -11.24
C ALA A 717 24.95 -21.63 -9.88
N ASP A 718 26.22 -21.55 -9.44
CA ASP A 718 26.60 -20.98 -8.15
C ASP A 718 26.56 -19.45 -8.19
N PHE A 719 26.04 -18.84 -7.11
CA PHE A 719 26.04 -17.38 -6.98
C PHE A 719 27.47 -16.82 -6.86
N ASN A 720 27.79 -15.89 -7.74
CA ASN A 720 29.05 -15.16 -7.71
C ASN A 720 28.79 -13.69 -8.07
N ILE A 721 29.10 -12.78 -7.14
CA ILE A 721 28.87 -11.35 -7.33
C ILE A 721 29.65 -10.80 -8.53
N ASN A 722 30.84 -11.34 -8.84
CA ASN A 722 31.65 -10.92 -9.97
C ASN A 722 31.07 -11.38 -11.32
N LYS A 723 30.19 -12.39 -11.32
CA LYS A 723 29.50 -12.91 -12.50
C LYS A 723 28.05 -12.40 -12.61
N LEU A 724 27.64 -11.50 -11.74
CA LEU A 724 26.24 -11.04 -11.69
C LEU A 724 25.79 -10.50 -13.04
N TYR A 725 26.65 -9.76 -13.76
CA TYR A 725 26.34 -9.24 -15.09
C TYR A 725 26.07 -10.35 -16.12
N THR A 726 26.83 -11.43 -16.11
CA THR A 726 26.64 -12.58 -17.02
C THR A 726 25.40 -13.38 -16.66
N ASP A 727 25.14 -13.57 -15.38
CA ASP A 727 24.13 -14.47 -14.84
C ASP A 727 22.72 -13.85 -14.74
N ILE A 728 22.62 -12.51 -14.76
CA ILE A 728 21.32 -11.82 -14.67
C ILE A 728 20.55 -11.96 -15.99
N ALA A 729 19.28 -12.30 -15.88
CA ALA A 729 18.31 -12.30 -16.97
C ALA A 729 17.60 -10.94 -17.05
N VAL A 730 17.23 -10.52 -18.28
CA VAL A 730 16.45 -9.29 -18.50
C VAL A 730 15.30 -9.59 -19.44
N GLY A 731 14.09 -9.31 -18.98
CA GLY A 731 12.86 -9.37 -19.78
C GLY A 731 12.21 -7.99 -19.87
N ALA A 732 11.60 -7.70 -21.02
CA ALA A 732 10.77 -6.50 -21.16
C ALA A 732 9.50 -6.80 -21.93
N GLY A 733 8.45 -6.02 -21.68
CA GLY A 733 7.17 -6.27 -22.33
C GLY A 733 6.13 -5.19 -22.11
N THR A 734 4.95 -5.51 -22.58
CA THR A 734 3.75 -4.68 -22.41
C THR A 734 2.63 -5.48 -21.76
N SER A 735 1.71 -4.76 -21.14
CA SER A 735 0.57 -5.34 -20.44
C SER A 735 -0.72 -4.64 -20.84
N LEU A 736 -1.74 -5.40 -21.14
CA LEU A 736 -3.12 -4.92 -21.27
C LEU A 736 -3.91 -5.37 -20.03
N ARG A 737 -4.67 -4.45 -19.43
CA ARG A 737 -5.37 -4.67 -18.16
C ARG A 737 -6.82 -4.24 -18.25
N ALA A 738 -7.71 -5.12 -17.84
CA ALA A 738 -9.12 -4.85 -17.64
C ALA A 738 -9.40 -4.76 -16.13
N ASP A 739 -9.67 -3.55 -15.64
CA ASP A 739 -9.92 -3.26 -14.23
C ASP A 739 -11.43 -3.08 -14.00
N PHE A 740 -12.01 -3.96 -13.21
CA PHE A 740 -13.43 -4.05 -12.87
C PHE A 740 -13.76 -3.44 -11.51
N ASP A 741 -12.85 -2.65 -10.92
CA ASP A 741 -12.90 -2.09 -9.56
C ASP A 741 -12.74 -3.12 -8.42
N TYR A 742 -13.29 -4.32 -8.55
CA TYR A 742 -13.17 -5.41 -7.57
C TYR A 742 -11.99 -6.34 -7.85
N PHE A 743 -11.66 -6.52 -9.11
CA PHE A 743 -10.53 -7.32 -9.58
C PHE A 743 -9.99 -6.76 -10.89
N LEU A 744 -8.76 -7.11 -11.21
CA LEU A 744 -8.08 -6.70 -12.43
C LEU A 744 -7.57 -7.95 -13.15
N ILE A 745 -7.93 -8.11 -14.42
CA ILE A 745 -7.36 -9.13 -15.31
C ILE A 745 -6.24 -8.48 -16.10
N ARG A 746 -5.13 -9.17 -16.19
CA ARG A 746 -3.91 -8.68 -16.81
C ARG A 746 -3.40 -9.68 -17.85
N PHE A 747 -3.12 -9.19 -19.04
CA PHE A 747 -2.51 -9.90 -20.16
C PHE A 747 -1.14 -9.29 -20.40
N ASP A 748 -0.08 -10.00 -20.09
CA ASP A 748 1.29 -9.55 -20.31
C ASP A 748 1.88 -10.25 -21.53
N TRP A 749 2.58 -9.48 -22.36
CA TRP A 749 3.35 -9.99 -23.50
C TRP A 749 4.79 -9.54 -23.31
N ALA A 750 5.69 -10.49 -23.07
CA ALA A 750 7.07 -10.24 -22.68
C ALA A 750 8.07 -10.94 -23.58
N TYR A 751 9.25 -10.32 -23.72
CA TYR A 751 10.37 -10.83 -24.49
C TYR A 751 11.59 -10.98 -23.62
N LYS A 752 12.36 -12.04 -23.85
CA LYS A 752 13.68 -12.25 -23.25
C LYS A 752 14.69 -11.34 -23.95
N LEU A 753 15.05 -10.21 -23.34
CA LEU A 753 16.08 -9.33 -23.90
C LEU A 753 17.47 -9.87 -23.63
N LYS A 754 17.68 -10.50 -22.47
CA LYS A 754 18.93 -11.16 -22.10
C LYS A 754 18.61 -12.48 -21.43
N ASP A 755 19.09 -13.58 -22.01
CA ASP A 755 18.99 -14.92 -21.45
C ASP A 755 20.38 -15.43 -21.03
N PRO A 756 20.65 -15.62 -19.72
CA PRO A 756 21.98 -15.95 -19.22
C PRO A 756 22.48 -17.33 -19.66
N VAL A 757 21.61 -18.23 -20.09
CA VAL A 757 22.01 -19.55 -20.63
C VAL A 757 22.90 -19.39 -21.88
N TYR A 758 22.69 -18.33 -22.66
CA TYR A 758 23.50 -18.01 -23.84
C TYR A 758 24.58 -16.98 -23.56
N SER A 759 25.12 -16.95 -22.34
CA SER A 759 26.10 -15.94 -21.90
C SER A 759 27.40 -15.94 -22.73
N ASN A 760 27.76 -17.04 -23.37
CA ASN A 760 28.90 -17.15 -24.31
C ASN A 760 28.71 -16.42 -25.64
N ASP A 761 27.46 -16.10 -26.02
CA ASP A 761 27.13 -15.34 -27.22
C ASP A 761 26.62 -13.95 -26.80
N ASN A 762 27.43 -12.93 -26.99
CA ASN A 762 27.09 -11.52 -26.67
C ASN A 762 26.51 -11.35 -25.23
N TYR A 763 27.05 -12.08 -24.24
CA TYR A 763 26.53 -12.12 -22.87
C TYR A 763 25.04 -12.49 -22.78
N GLY A 764 24.49 -13.19 -23.80
CA GLY A 764 23.09 -13.61 -23.86
C GLY A 764 22.12 -12.51 -24.32
N TRP A 765 22.61 -11.35 -24.78
CA TRP A 765 21.74 -10.27 -25.24
C TRP A 765 21.16 -10.55 -26.62
N PHE A 766 19.84 -10.40 -26.75
CA PHE A 766 19.05 -10.48 -28.00
C PHE A 766 19.22 -11.79 -28.78
N HIS A 767 19.59 -12.89 -28.10
CA HIS A 767 19.85 -14.18 -28.75
C HIS A 767 18.60 -14.73 -29.45
N ASP A 768 17.40 -14.69 -28.85
CA ASP A 768 16.18 -15.24 -29.41
C ASP A 768 14.98 -14.26 -29.32
N VAL A 769 15.20 -12.99 -29.70
CA VAL A 769 14.12 -12.00 -29.74
C VAL A 769 13.41 -12.05 -31.07
N GLN A 770 12.23 -12.66 -31.11
CA GLN A 770 11.34 -12.70 -32.27
C GLN A 770 9.99 -12.09 -31.94
N LEU A 771 9.51 -11.13 -32.72
CA LEU A 771 8.28 -10.35 -32.46
C LEU A 771 7.02 -11.21 -32.22
N LEU A 772 6.93 -12.37 -32.86
CA LEU A 772 5.76 -13.27 -32.75
C LEU A 772 5.96 -14.39 -31.70
N LYS A 773 7.13 -14.52 -31.09
CA LYS A 773 7.46 -15.54 -30.09
C LYS A 773 7.64 -14.97 -28.69
N GLY A 774 6.89 -13.94 -28.33
CA GLY A 774 6.86 -13.42 -26.96
C GLY A 774 6.17 -14.38 -26.00
N GLN A 775 6.59 -14.39 -24.74
CA GLN A 775 5.92 -15.12 -23.68
C GLN A 775 4.63 -14.40 -23.28
N PHE A 776 3.50 -15.09 -23.40
CA PHE A 776 2.21 -14.61 -22.93
C PHE A 776 1.99 -15.07 -21.47
N GLN A 777 1.53 -14.14 -20.60
CA GLN A 777 1.18 -14.43 -19.22
C GLN A 777 -0.21 -13.86 -18.90
N LEU A 778 -1.04 -14.67 -18.27
CA LEU A 778 -2.30 -14.24 -17.68
C LEU A 778 -2.11 -14.03 -16.19
N GLY A 779 -2.52 -12.89 -15.68
CA GLY A 779 -2.44 -12.58 -14.25
C GLY A 779 -3.72 -11.93 -13.72
N ILE A 780 -4.00 -12.15 -12.44
CA ILE A 780 -5.07 -11.47 -11.72
C ILE A 780 -4.41 -10.48 -10.76
N ASN A 781 -4.92 -9.24 -10.71
CA ASN A 781 -4.35 -8.12 -9.98
C ASN A 781 -2.97 -7.64 -10.51
N TYR A 782 -2.39 -6.66 -9.81
CA TYR A 782 -1.05 -6.15 -10.16
C TYR A 782 0.03 -7.18 -9.80
N PRO A 783 1.18 -7.20 -10.51
CA PRO A 783 2.24 -8.17 -10.23
C PRO A 783 2.92 -7.89 -8.87
N PHE A 784 2.91 -6.63 -8.46
CA PHE A 784 3.48 -6.17 -7.18
C PHE A 784 2.88 -4.82 -6.76
#